data_3586e97d5483e3d226ef7bb76e931814
#
_entry.id   3586e97d5483e3d226ef7bb76e931814
#
_cell.length_a   1.000
_cell.length_b   1.000
_cell.length_c   1.000
_cell.angle_alpha   90.00
_cell.angle_beta   90.00
_cell.angle_gamma   90.00
#
_symmetry.space_group_name_H-M   'P 1'
#
loop_
_entity.id
_entity.type
_entity.pdbx_description
1 polymer ?
#
loop_
_entity_poly.entity_id
_entity_poly.type
_entity_poly.pdbx_seq_one_letter_code
_entity_poly.pdbx_strand_id
1 'polypeptide(L)'
;MEQSQYNALFSFIWNIANDVLVNAFNKGDYKRIILPMLVLRRIDVLLEPTKDSVLERKEQLDAAHFENQAPLLTAVTGYPFYNTSKFTMKTLKSEIDPLRLKMNFIDYLNGYSKDVLDIIDKMHIRQIVDNLTEAERLGSIIEKFTSDKINLSSKPVLDGEGNVVHPALDNHTVGTMFEELLRKFNEENNVTEAGEHFTPRDYVNLLADIAVLPVADKITDTTYSIYDGACGTGGILTIAQERISQIAKEKGKNVNINIYGQELLADTYATCKADLMISGHVKSFQYQYAGSEREYIAFDSTISRDGHAGETFDFCISNPPFGTPWKEDLKKRGLTEKEKAKYTDSRFTISVGSGEERKEISFLPDISDCQMLFLANNISRMVDDTELSTRIVEVHNGSSLFTGNAGSGASNLRQYIIENDLLEAIIAMPEKDFYNTGIGTYIWVVTNRKEDRRRGKVQLIDATGIKTPLRKNLGEKNCETNEDDRRTILKMLTDFRETEQSKIFPNQEFGYWSVTVERPLRIVYENPENITLPELKKAEDVALLQRVLDAWKEYLGGHTVGDYAMFIMLDQMKIKVPAAKIKLVRQYLGRRDERADVCHTKPTKLNSPVECDPMLRDVEQVPLLYPGGIDAFMENEVKPYAPDAYYNADSVVVGYELSFTKYFYKPVELRSIADITADISNIEISLKGVLGDILNV
;
A
#
# COMPACT_ATOMS: atom_id res chain seq x y z
N MET A 1 -0.48 -14.26 32.63
CA MET A 1 -1.84 -14.88 32.75
C MET A 1 -1.82 -16.25 32.13
N GLU A 2 -2.48 -17.27 32.71
CA GLU A 2 -2.63 -18.57 32.06
C GLU A 2 -3.57 -18.52 30.87
N GLN A 3 -3.33 -19.36 29.84
CA GLN A 3 -4.11 -19.35 28.59
C GLN A 3 -5.61 -19.61 28.83
N SER A 4 -5.95 -20.42 29.82
CA SER A 4 -7.34 -20.70 30.23
C SER A 4 -8.05 -19.45 30.73
N GLN A 5 -7.37 -18.65 31.55
CA GLN A 5 -7.87 -17.40 32.11
C GLN A 5 -8.03 -16.32 31.05
N TYR A 6 -7.07 -16.25 30.12
CA TYR A 6 -7.15 -15.38 28.94
C TYR A 6 -8.39 -15.71 28.08
N ASN A 7 -8.56 -16.98 27.75
CA ASN A 7 -9.69 -17.43 26.94
C ASN A 7 -11.05 -17.16 27.63
N ALA A 8 -11.10 -17.29 28.95
CA ALA A 8 -12.32 -16.98 29.72
C ALA A 8 -12.65 -15.48 29.66
N LEU A 9 -11.65 -14.61 29.87
CA LEU A 9 -11.80 -13.16 29.78
C LEU A 9 -12.22 -12.72 28.37
N PHE A 10 -11.52 -13.21 27.34
CA PHE A 10 -11.84 -12.94 25.95
C PHE A 10 -13.29 -13.36 25.61
N SER A 11 -13.66 -14.58 25.99
CA SER A 11 -15.02 -15.09 25.74
C SER A 11 -16.07 -14.28 26.47
N PHE A 12 -15.78 -13.80 27.69
CA PHE A 12 -16.71 -12.96 28.43
C PHE A 12 -16.96 -11.63 27.70
N ILE A 13 -15.89 -10.92 27.27
CA ILE A 13 -16.00 -9.65 26.55
C ILE A 13 -16.71 -9.85 25.21
N TRP A 14 -16.37 -10.91 24.49
CA TRP A 14 -17.05 -11.28 23.25
C TRP A 14 -18.55 -11.51 23.44
N ASN A 15 -18.94 -12.19 24.52
CA ASN A 15 -20.33 -12.50 24.81
C ASN A 15 -21.14 -11.27 25.27
N ILE A 16 -20.49 -10.18 25.74
CA ILE A 16 -21.21 -8.93 26.04
C ILE A 16 -22.00 -8.46 24.82
N ALA A 17 -21.41 -8.55 23.63
CA ALA A 17 -22.09 -8.20 22.38
C ALA A 17 -23.37 -9.00 22.18
N ASN A 18 -23.30 -10.31 22.37
CA ASN A 18 -24.46 -11.20 22.21
C ASN A 18 -25.50 -11.03 23.34
N ASP A 19 -25.05 -10.75 24.57
CA ASP A 19 -25.95 -10.62 25.73
C ASP A 19 -26.73 -9.29 25.77
N VAL A 20 -26.08 -8.21 25.28
CA VAL A 20 -26.62 -6.84 25.44
C VAL A 20 -27.12 -6.25 24.13
N LEU A 21 -26.45 -6.51 23.02
CA LEU A 21 -26.69 -5.81 21.76
C LEU A 21 -27.63 -6.56 20.79
N VAL A 22 -27.84 -7.86 21.01
CA VAL A 22 -28.78 -8.65 20.19
C VAL A 22 -30.16 -8.03 20.19
N ASN A 23 -30.81 -7.98 19.03
CA ASN A 23 -32.12 -7.37 18.77
C ASN A 23 -32.22 -5.83 18.97
N ALA A 24 -31.14 -5.18 19.39
CA ALA A 24 -31.09 -3.71 19.53
C ALA A 24 -30.17 -3.07 18.47
N PHE A 25 -29.15 -3.79 18.01
CA PHE A 25 -28.14 -3.30 17.05
C PHE A 25 -27.85 -4.35 15.98
N ASN A 26 -27.39 -3.90 14.81
CA ASN A 26 -26.87 -4.80 13.78
C ASN A 26 -25.52 -5.39 14.21
N LYS A 27 -25.21 -6.61 13.78
CA LYS A 27 -23.91 -7.25 14.12
C LYS A 27 -22.71 -6.40 13.70
N GLY A 28 -22.80 -5.68 12.56
CA GLY A 28 -21.78 -4.76 12.09
C GLY A 28 -21.44 -3.62 13.06
N ASP A 29 -22.39 -3.21 13.90
CA ASP A 29 -22.21 -2.13 14.86
C ASP A 29 -21.58 -2.59 16.18
N TYR A 30 -21.53 -3.90 16.44
CA TYR A 30 -21.00 -4.44 17.71
C TYR A 30 -19.56 -4.01 17.98
N LYS A 31 -18.70 -4.04 16.96
CA LYS A 31 -17.32 -3.55 17.03
C LYS A 31 -17.26 -2.11 17.54
N ARG A 32 -18.11 -1.23 16.95
CA ARG A 32 -18.16 0.20 17.27
C ARG A 32 -18.64 0.50 18.68
N ILE A 33 -19.29 -0.45 19.36
CA ILE A 33 -19.78 -0.30 20.74
C ILE A 33 -18.83 -0.96 21.74
N ILE A 34 -18.44 -2.21 21.48
CA ILE A 34 -17.67 -3.02 22.44
C ILE A 34 -16.25 -2.49 22.62
N LEU A 35 -15.54 -2.16 21.50
CA LEU A 35 -14.15 -1.72 21.59
C LEU A 35 -13.99 -0.38 22.33
N PRO A 36 -14.77 0.69 22.03
CA PRO A 36 -14.73 1.92 22.82
C PRO A 36 -15.04 1.72 24.29
N MET A 37 -16.03 0.89 24.61
CA MET A 37 -16.37 0.61 26.01
C MET A 37 -15.27 -0.17 26.74
N LEU A 38 -14.58 -1.08 26.06
CA LEU A 38 -13.41 -1.78 26.60
C LEU A 38 -12.26 -0.80 26.90
N VAL A 39 -11.95 0.11 25.94
CA VAL A 39 -10.94 1.15 26.11
C VAL A 39 -11.28 2.05 27.31
N LEU A 40 -12.49 2.59 27.34
CA LEU A 40 -12.94 3.44 28.45
C LEU A 40 -12.83 2.71 29.78
N ARG A 41 -13.26 1.45 29.87
CA ARG A 41 -13.18 0.67 31.11
C ARG A 41 -11.72 0.41 31.51
N ARG A 42 -10.83 0.09 30.58
CA ARG A 42 -9.39 -0.08 30.88
C ARG A 42 -8.80 1.21 31.45
N ILE A 43 -9.03 2.35 30.80
CA ILE A 43 -8.55 3.66 31.27
C ILE A 43 -9.13 3.99 32.65
N ASP A 44 -10.43 3.79 32.84
CA ASP A 44 -11.14 4.02 34.11
C ASP A 44 -10.52 3.23 35.27
N VAL A 45 -10.26 1.94 35.07
CA VAL A 45 -9.65 1.06 36.08
C VAL A 45 -8.21 1.47 36.41
N LEU A 46 -7.44 1.90 35.41
CA LEU A 46 -6.07 2.38 35.65
C LEU A 46 -6.05 3.67 36.46
N LEU A 47 -7.04 4.54 36.28
CA LEU A 47 -7.19 5.80 37.03
C LEU A 47 -7.86 5.68 38.40
N GLU A 48 -8.57 4.58 38.65
CA GLU A 48 -9.34 4.36 39.89
C GLU A 48 -8.49 4.58 41.15
N PRO A 49 -7.23 4.11 41.28
CA PRO A 49 -6.40 4.30 42.48
C PRO A 49 -6.02 5.76 42.78
N THR A 50 -6.00 6.61 41.77
CA THR A 50 -5.57 8.02 41.89
C THR A 50 -6.72 9.02 41.75
N LYS A 51 -7.95 8.55 41.63
CA LYS A 51 -9.11 9.36 41.32
C LYS A 51 -9.29 10.52 42.28
N ASP A 52 -9.32 10.24 43.60
CA ASP A 52 -9.50 11.25 44.63
C ASP A 52 -8.36 12.26 44.62
N SER A 53 -7.11 11.82 44.49
CA SER A 53 -5.92 12.69 44.40
C SER A 53 -5.95 13.61 43.19
N VAL A 54 -6.51 13.14 42.06
CA VAL A 54 -6.70 13.99 40.87
C VAL A 54 -7.74 15.07 41.14
N LEU A 55 -8.86 14.72 41.77
CA LEU A 55 -9.92 15.70 42.11
C LEU A 55 -9.40 16.76 43.09
N GLU A 56 -8.74 16.35 44.15
CA GLU A 56 -8.11 17.27 45.11
C GLU A 56 -7.10 18.18 44.45
N ARG A 57 -6.25 17.61 43.58
CA ARG A 57 -5.23 18.39 42.84
C ARG A 57 -5.90 19.37 41.89
N LYS A 58 -6.96 18.97 41.20
CA LYS A 58 -7.74 19.84 40.31
C LYS A 58 -8.31 21.05 41.08
N GLU A 59 -8.94 20.84 42.24
CA GLU A 59 -9.48 21.90 43.12
C GLU A 59 -8.38 22.89 43.54
N GLN A 60 -7.20 22.39 43.94
CA GLN A 60 -6.05 23.24 44.28
C GLN A 60 -5.59 24.10 43.12
N LEU A 61 -5.50 23.53 41.91
CA LEU A 61 -5.06 24.24 40.71
C LEU A 61 -6.10 25.26 40.24
N ASP A 62 -7.39 24.96 40.36
CA ASP A 62 -8.48 25.90 40.08
C ASP A 62 -8.47 27.10 41.06
N ALA A 63 -8.32 26.80 42.34
CA ALA A 63 -8.19 27.86 43.35
C ALA A 63 -6.96 28.78 43.17
N ALA A 64 -5.88 28.19 42.60
CA ALA A 64 -4.66 28.95 42.26
C ALA A 64 -4.73 29.61 40.88
N HIS A 65 -5.83 29.49 40.14
CA HIS A 65 -6.01 29.97 38.76
C HIS A 65 -4.89 29.51 37.81
N PHE A 66 -4.42 28.29 37.98
CA PHE A 66 -3.33 27.72 37.18
C PHE A 66 -3.85 27.28 35.82
N GLU A 67 -3.39 27.88 34.73
CA GLU A 67 -3.95 27.63 33.39
C GLU A 67 -3.55 26.27 32.80
N ASN A 68 -2.25 25.90 32.83
CA ASN A 68 -1.76 24.67 32.24
C ASN A 68 -1.72 23.50 33.25
N GLN A 69 -2.88 22.93 33.56
CA GLN A 69 -3.03 21.90 34.60
C GLN A 69 -2.61 20.50 34.14
N ALA A 70 -2.63 20.20 32.85
CA ALA A 70 -2.46 18.86 32.30
C ALA A 70 -1.16 18.16 32.77
N PRO A 71 0.05 18.78 32.73
CA PRO A 71 1.27 18.11 33.20
C PRO A 71 1.24 17.74 34.68
N LEU A 72 0.56 18.55 35.50
CA LEU A 72 0.45 18.33 36.93
C LEU A 72 -0.56 17.24 37.28
N LEU A 73 -1.64 17.12 36.50
CA LEU A 73 -2.65 16.07 36.67
C LEU A 73 -2.14 14.71 36.15
N THR A 74 -1.40 14.68 35.02
CA THR A 74 -0.75 13.47 34.55
C THR A 74 0.34 12.97 35.50
N ALA A 75 1.07 13.88 36.16
CA ALA A 75 2.04 13.51 37.19
C ALA A 75 1.39 12.80 38.41
N VAL A 76 0.15 13.18 38.77
CA VAL A 76 -0.61 12.51 39.84
C VAL A 76 -1.00 11.09 39.45
N THR A 77 -1.44 10.90 38.19
CA THR A 77 -1.88 9.57 37.72
C THR A 77 -0.73 8.63 37.42
N GLY A 78 0.42 9.18 37.01
CA GLY A 78 1.55 8.41 36.46
C GLY A 78 1.28 7.84 35.06
N TYR A 79 0.16 8.25 34.42
CA TYR A 79 -0.22 7.90 33.04
C TYR A 79 -0.27 9.16 32.17
N PRO A 80 -0.20 9.04 30.84
CA PRO A 80 -0.35 10.19 29.93
C PRO A 80 -1.79 10.73 29.88
N PHE A 81 -2.66 10.26 30.74
CA PHE A 81 -4.08 10.63 30.80
C PHE A 81 -4.57 10.77 32.23
N TYR A 82 -5.66 11.50 32.40
CA TYR A 82 -6.38 11.69 33.66
C TYR A 82 -7.88 11.89 33.41
N ASN A 83 -8.68 11.90 34.49
CA ASN A 83 -10.10 12.26 34.44
C ASN A 83 -10.49 13.08 35.66
N THR A 84 -11.05 14.28 35.42
CA THR A 84 -11.47 15.25 36.46
C THR A 84 -12.94 15.23 36.77
N SER A 85 -13.77 14.37 36.14
CA SER A 85 -15.17 14.17 36.57
C SER A 85 -15.23 13.45 37.92
N LYS A 86 -16.24 13.71 38.68
CA LYS A 86 -16.53 12.96 39.94
C LYS A 86 -16.99 11.51 39.70
N PHE A 87 -17.37 11.18 38.48
CA PHE A 87 -17.88 9.86 38.13
C PHE A 87 -16.77 8.89 37.72
N THR A 88 -17.02 7.61 37.94
CA THR A 88 -16.33 6.45 37.42
C THR A 88 -17.35 5.52 36.77
N MET A 89 -16.94 4.56 35.94
CA MET A 89 -17.90 3.58 35.40
C MET A 89 -18.61 2.79 36.50
N LYS A 90 -17.94 2.52 37.66
CA LYS A 90 -18.55 1.86 38.79
C LYS A 90 -19.61 2.73 39.46
N THR A 91 -19.37 4.02 39.65
CA THR A 91 -20.37 4.93 40.25
C THR A 91 -21.54 5.16 39.32
N LEU A 92 -21.35 5.18 38.02
CA LEU A 92 -22.40 5.27 37.01
C LEU A 92 -23.35 4.06 37.05
N LYS A 93 -22.86 2.87 37.40
CA LYS A 93 -23.68 1.65 37.52
C LYS A 93 -24.83 1.81 38.54
N SER A 94 -24.69 2.64 39.57
CA SER A 94 -25.69 2.85 40.61
C SER A 94 -26.83 3.76 40.19
N GLU A 95 -26.75 4.46 39.03
CA GLU A 95 -27.82 5.35 38.57
C GLU A 95 -28.90 4.54 37.82
N ILE A 96 -30.13 4.66 38.28
CA ILE A 96 -31.28 3.88 37.78
C ILE A 96 -32.02 4.66 36.67
N ASP A 97 -32.06 5.99 36.77
CA ASP A 97 -32.75 6.84 35.80
C ASP A 97 -31.93 6.92 34.49
N PRO A 98 -32.48 6.48 33.37
CA PRO A 98 -31.72 6.44 32.08
C PRO A 98 -31.23 7.81 31.60
N LEU A 99 -32.02 8.87 31.84
CA LEU A 99 -31.63 10.22 31.41
C LEU A 99 -30.55 10.80 32.32
N ARG A 100 -30.62 10.58 33.61
CA ARG A 100 -29.56 10.96 34.55
C ARG A 100 -28.31 10.15 34.30
N LEU A 101 -28.42 8.85 34.01
CA LEU A 101 -27.30 7.99 33.65
C LEU A 101 -26.57 8.54 32.40
N LYS A 102 -27.32 8.90 31.34
CA LYS A 102 -26.79 9.53 30.17
C LYS A 102 -26.05 10.84 30.51
N MET A 103 -26.69 11.76 31.25
CA MET A 103 -26.07 13.04 31.62
C MET A 103 -24.77 12.83 32.41
N ASN A 104 -24.81 11.94 33.41
CA ASN A 104 -23.64 11.61 34.24
C ASN A 104 -22.52 10.95 33.42
N PHE A 105 -22.88 10.11 32.45
CA PHE A 105 -21.90 9.50 31.53
C PHE A 105 -21.25 10.53 30.62
N ILE A 106 -21.99 11.50 30.10
CA ILE A 106 -21.45 12.61 29.31
C ILE A 106 -20.51 13.47 30.17
N ASP A 107 -20.85 13.77 31.40
CA ASP A 107 -19.97 14.47 32.35
C ASP A 107 -18.68 13.67 32.60
N TYR A 108 -18.79 12.36 32.78
CA TYR A 108 -17.65 11.47 32.93
C TYR A 108 -16.73 11.51 31.70
N LEU A 109 -17.29 11.49 30.49
CA LEU A 109 -16.51 11.60 29.24
C LEU A 109 -15.79 12.97 29.14
N ASN A 110 -16.47 14.05 29.52
CA ASN A 110 -15.92 15.41 29.44
C ASN A 110 -14.77 15.66 30.43
N GLY A 111 -14.67 14.86 31.49
CA GLY A 111 -13.58 14.98 32.47
C GLY A 111 -12.23 14.45 32.00
N TYR A 112 -12.15 13.76 30.87
CA TYR A 112 -10.91 13.18 30.37
C TYR A 112 -9.93 14.22 29.81
N SER A 113 -8.64 13.86 29.82
CA SER A 113 -7.56 14.60 29.17
C SER A 113 -7.73 14.71 27.65
N LYS A 114 -7.07 15.70 27.05
CA LYS A 114 -7.16 16.03 25.60
C LYS A 114 -7.03 14.81 24.69
N ASP A 115 -6.05 13.93 24.94
CA ASP A 115 -5.80 12.76 24.07
C ASP A 115 -6.92 11.73 24.15
N VAL A 116 -7.49 11.51 25.36
CA VAL A 116 -8.66 10.63 25.52
C VAL A 116 -9.91 11.26 24.92
N LEU A 117 -10.07 12.59 25.03
CA LEU A 117 -11.17 13.31 24.35
C LEU A 117 -11.09 13.19 22.84
N ASP A 118 -9.89 13.26 22.27
CA ASP A 118 -9.68 13.03 20.83
C ASP A 118 -10.12 11.62 20.40
N ILE A 119 -9.76 10.59 21.19
CA ILE A 119 -10.23 9.22 20.98
C ILE A 119 -11.77 9.14 21.08
N ILE A 120 -12.35 9.75 22.12
CA ILE A 120 -13.80 9.78 22.33
C ILE A 120 -14.53 10.39 21.13
N ASP A 121 -14.02 11.49 20.61
CA ASP A 121 -14.62 12.20 19.49
C ASP A 121 -14.48 11.43 18.18
N LYS A 122 -13.29 10.86 17.90
CA LYS A 122 -13.01 10.09 16.68
C LYS A 122 -13.74 8.74 16.65
N MET A 123 -13.92 8.09 17.79
CA MET A 123 -14.75 6.88 17.92
C MET A 123 -16.25 7.18 18.06
N HIS A 124 -16.66 8.44 17.97
CA HIS A 124 -18.05 8.86 18.13
C HIS A 124 -18.76 8.34 19.40
N ILE A 125 -18.02 8.24 20.52
CA ILE A 125 -18.50 7.61 21.75
C ILE A 125 -19.76 8.31 22.29
N ARG A 126 -19.86 9.65 22.16
CA ARG A 126 -21.08 10.36 22.58
C ARG A 126 -22.32 9.92 21.82
N GLN A 127 -22.20 9.70 20.51
CA GLN A 127 -23.29 9.16 19.69
C GLN A 127 -23.64 7.72 20.08
N ILE A 128 -22.63 6.91 20.42
CA ILE A 128 -22.84 5.55 20.92
C ILE A 128 -23.64 5.58 22.23
N VAL A 129 -23.33 6.51 23.14
CA VAL A 129 -24.08 6.69 24.40
C VAL A 129 -25.54 7.09 24.13
N ASP A 130 -25.78 7.96 23.15
CA ASP A 130 -27.12 8.35 22.74
C ASP A 130 -27.90 7.12 22.22
N ASN A 131 -27.32 6.37 21.27
CA ASN A 131 -27.94 5.18 20.69
C ASN A 131 -28.21 4.09 21.73
N LEU A 132 -27.26 3.87 22.66
CA LEU A 132 -27.44 2.91 23.78
C LEU A 132 -28.53 3.35 24.76
N THR A 133 -28.69 4.66 24.97
CA THR A 133 -29.76 5.21 25.85
C THR A 133 -31.12 5.03 25.18
N GLU A 134 -31.24 5.35 23.89
CA GLU A 134 -32.50 5.16 23.14
C GLU A 134 -32.92 3.68 23.06
N ALA A 135 -31.95 2.78 22.98
CA ALA A 135 -32.18 1.34 22.97
C ALA A 135 -32.36 0.75 24.37
N GLU A 136 -32.32 1.55 25.43
CA GLU A 136 -32.37 1.11 26.83
C GLU A 136 -31.28 0.09 27.21
N ARG A 137 -30.07 0.22 26.64
CA ARG A 137 -28.94 -0.70 26.83
C ARG A 137 -27.74 -0.09 27.56
N LEU A 138 -27.71 1.23 27.77
CA LEU A 138 -26.57 1.90 28.40
C LEU A 138 -26.26 1.35 29.81
N GLY A 139 -27.28 1.17 30.67
CA GLY A 139 -27.08 0.60 31.99
C GLY A 139 -26.56 -0.83 31.94
N SER A 140 -27.13 -1.66 31.07
CA SER A 140 -26.73 -3.07 30.91
C SER A 140 -25.29 -3.23 30.44
N ILE A 141 -24.81 -2.37 29.51
CA ILE A 141 -23.42 -2.45 29.04
C ILE A 141 -22.44 -2.00 30.12
N ILE A 142 -22.75 -0.93 30.86
CA ILE A 142 -21.96 -0.49 32.02
C ILE A 142 -21.88 -1.60 33.08
N GLU A 143 -23.00 -2.25 33.39
CA GLU A 143 -23.04 -3.37 34.35
C GLU A 143 -22.12 -4.52 33.93
N LYS A 144 -22.15 -4.92 32.65
CA LYS A 144 -21.28 -6.00 32.11
C LYS A 144 -19.80 -5.63 32.22
N PHE A 145 -19.41 -4.43 31.79
CA PHE A 145 -18.01 -3.98 31.86
C PHE A 145 -17.50 -3.68 33.27
N THR A 146 -18.39 -3.48 34.23
CA THR A 146 -18.08 -3.29 35.68
C THR A 146 -18.34 -4.52 36.52
N SER A 147 -18.60 -5.67 35.90
CA SER A 147 -18.86 -6.94 36.57
C SER A 147 -17.62 -7.44 37.31
N ASP A 148 -17.85 -8.03 38.50
CA ASP A 148 -16.80 -8.68 39.29
C ASP A 148 -16.27 -9.97 38.65
N LYS A 149 -16.83 -10.40 37.49
CA LYS A 149 -16.37 -11.57 36.72
C LYS A 149 -15.15 -11.27 35.87
N ILE A 150 -14.78 -10.01 35.70
CA ILE A 150 -13.63 -9.60 34.89
C ILE A 150 -12.72 -8.64 35.64
N ASN A 151 -11.43 -8.78 35.43
CA ASN A 151 -10.43 -7.85 35.92
C ASN A 151 -9.66 -7.25 34.74
N LEU A 152 -9.88 -5.97 34.50
CA LEU A 152 -9.12 -5.19 33.50
C LEU A 152 -8.05 -4.31 34.16
N SER A 153 -7.72 -4.56 35.44
CA SER A 153 -6.72 -3.83 36.21
C SER A 153 -5.33 -4.42 36.05
N SER A 154 -4.30 -3.59 36.24
CA SER A 154 -2.91 -4.02 36.34
C SER A 154 -2.57 -4.68 37.70
N LYS A 155 -3.55 -4.78 38.61
CA LYS A 155 -3.40 -5.46 39.91
C LYS A 155 -4.34 -6.66 39.99
N PRO A 156 -3.94 -7.76 40.65
CA PRO A 156 -4.84 -8.90 40.84
C PRO A 156 -5.98 -8.55 41.78
N VAL A 157 -7.15 -9.19 41.60
CA VAL A 157 -8.26 -9.17 42.57
C VAL A 157 -8.06 -10.36 43.49
N LEU A 158 -8.06 -10.09 44.79
CA LEU A 158 -7.87 -11.10 45.85
C LEU A 158 -9.20 -11.34 46.56
N ASP A 159 -9.40 -12.55 47.07
CA ASP A 159 -10.47 -12.88 48.02
C ASP A 159 -10.15 -12.40 49.46
N GLY A 160 -11.05 -12.67 50.42
CA GLY A 160 -10.85 -12.31 51.81
C GLY A 160 -9.73 -13.08 52.50
N GLU A 161 -9.21 -14.13 51.90
CA GLU A 161 -8.09 -14.96 52.36
C GLU A 161 -6.74 -14.64 51.67
N GLY A 162 -6.76 -13.70 50.72
CA GLY A 162 -5.60 -13.25 49.98
C GLY A 162 -5.26 -14.10 48.75
N ASN A 163 -6.13 -15.04 48.33
CA ASN A 163 -5.94 -15.81 47.09
C ASN A 163 -6.34 -14.98 45.88
N VAL A 164 -5.69 -15.19 44.75
CA VAL A 164 -5.99 -14.53 43.50
C VAL A 164 -7.28 -15.10 42.90
N VAL A 165 -8.33 -14.31 42.87
CA VAL A 165 -9.63 -14.62 42.22
C VAL A 165 -9.52 -14.30 40.71
N HIS A 166 -9.02 -13.12 40.38
CA HIS A 166 -8.76 -12.70 39.01
C HIS A 166 -7.32 -12.18 38.90
N PRO A 167 -6.51 -12.70 37.99
CA PRO A 167 -5.14 -12.25 37.80
C PRO A 167 -5.07 -10.80 37.31
N ALA A 168 -3.94 -10.16 37.55
CA ALA A 168 -3.59 -8.90 36.95
C ALA A 168 -3.55 -9.02 35.44
N LEU A 169 -4.01 -7.98 34.73
CA LEU A 169 -3.93 -7.88 33.29
C LEU A 169 -2.81 -6.89 32.92
N ASP A 170 -1.69 -7.41 32.46
CA ASP A 170 -0.59 -6.58 31.98
C ASP A 170 -0.93 -5.91 30.63
N ASN A 171 -0.17 -4.88 30.28
CA ASN A 171 -0.43 -4.07 29.09
C ASN A 171 -0.31 -4.87 27.79
N HIS A 172 0.69 -5.77 27.67
CA HIS A 172 0.87 -6.61 26.49
C HIS A 172 -0.33 -7.55 26.27
N THR A 173 -0.83 -8.17 27.35
CA THR A 173 -2.03 -9.04 27.28
C THR A 173 -3.27 -8.24 26.86
N VAL A 174 -3.40 -6.97 27.31
CA VAL A 174 -4.52 -6.10 26.88
C VAL A 174 -4.43 -5.80 25.40
N GLY A 175 -3.25 -5.40 24.89
CA GLY A 175 -3.04 -5.13 23.47
C GLY A 175 -3.36 -6.36 22.61
N THR A 176 -2.82 -7.53 22.97
CA THR A 176 -3.15 -8.79 22.28
C THR A 176 -4.65 -9.09 22.26
N MET A 177 -5.33 -8.91 23.39
CA MET A 177 -6.77 -9.14 23.48
C MET A 177 -7.56 -8.15 22.62
N PHE A 178 -7.15 -6.91 22.59
CA PHE A 178 -7.78 -5.86 21.78
C PHE A 178 -7.65 -6.17 20.29
N GLU A 179 -6.45 -6.55 19.81
CA GLU A 179 -6.21 -6.99 18.44
C GLU A 179 -7.04 -8.23 18.07
N GLU A 180 -7.12 -9.24 18.96
CA GLU A 180 -7.92 -10.43 18.69
C GLU A 180 -9.42 -10.15 18.62
N LEU A 181 -9.93 -9.24 19.44
CA LEU A 181 -11.33 -8.78 19.36
C LEU A 181 -11.58 -8.05 18.05
N LEU A 182 -10.68 -7.13 17.65
CA LEU A 182 -10.73 -6.45 16.36
C LEU A 182 -10.81 -7.44 15.20
N ARG A 183 -9.90 -8.39 15.18
CA ARG A 183 -9.83 -9.45 14.16
C ARG A 183 -11.15 -10.23 14.10
N LYS A 184 -11.63 -10.70 15.26
CA LYS A 184 -12.84 -11.52 15.32
C LYS A 184 -14.10 -10.75 14.89
N PHE A 185 -14.24 -9.46 15.25
CA PHE A 185 -15.32 -8.61 14.76
C PHE A 185 -15.25 -8.40 13.25
N ASN A 186 -14.06 -8.24 12.67
CA ASN A 186 -13.88 -8.09 11.23
C ASN A 186 -14.23 -9.38 10.48
N GLU A 187 -13.82 -10.55 11.00
CA GLU A 187 -14.15 -11.86 10.42
C GLU A 187 -15.65 -12.17 10.40
N GLU A 188 -16.37 -11.86 11.50
CA GLU A 188 -17.81 -12.18 11.57
C GLU A 188 -18.68 -11.25 10.72
N ASN A 189 -18.24 -10.03 10.48
CA ASN A 189 -19.06 -9.06 9.79
C ASN A 189 -18.91 -9.07 8.27
N ASN A 190 -17.97 -9.85 7.69
CA ASN A 190 -17.63 -9.83 6.27
C ASN A 190 -17.48 -8.38 5.71
N VAL A 191 -17.13 -7.44 6.58
CA VAL A 191 -16.99 -6.02 6.20
C VAL A 191 -15.63 -5.89 5.49
N THR A 192 -15.66 -6.14 4.20
CA THR A 192 -14.59 -5.79 3.29
C THR A 192 -14.91 -4.44 2.68
N GLU A 193 -14.63 -3.35 3.37
CA GLU A 193 -14.43 -2.10 2.66
C GLU A 193 -13.13 -2.25 1.88
N ALA A 194 -13.21 -2.07 0.57
CA ALA A 194 -12.05 -2.21 -0.32
C ALA A 194 -10.95 -1.24 0.12
N GLY A 195 -9.79 -1.78 0.52
CA GLY A 195 -8.61 -1.01 0.93
C GLY A 195 -8.22 -1.12 2.40
N GLU A 196 -9.09 -1.63 3.29
CA GLU A 196 -8.73 -1.89 4.69
C GLU A 196 -8.17 -3.31 4.86
N HIS A 197 -6.88 -3.47 4.65
CA HIS A 197 -6.19 -4.74 4.88
C HIS A 197 -5.58 -4.76 6.29
N PHE A 198 -6.26 -5.42 7.23
CA PHE A 198 -5.62 -5.75 8.51
C PHE A 198 -4.45 -6.70 8.26
N THR A 199 -3.24 -6.27 8.62
CA THR A 199 -2.03 -7.08 8.41
C THR A 199 -1.99 -8.22 9.44
N PRO A 200 -1.95 -9.50 9.02
CA PRO A 200 -1.88 -10.63 9.95
C PRO A 200 -0.64 -10.56 10.85
N ARG A 201 -0.76 -10.99 12.10
CA ARG A 201 0.32 -10.87 13.09
C ARG A 201 1.57 -11.66 12.70
N ASP A 202 1.43 -12.82 12.08
CA ASP A 202 2.53 -13.62 11.55
C ASP A 202 3.31 -12.84 10.49
N TYR A 203 2.58 -12.12 9.63
CA TYR A 203 3.16 -11.25 8.60
C TYR A 203 3.87 -10.03 9.21
N VAL A 204 3.24 -9.37 10.20
CA VAL A 204 3.87 -8.24 10.91
C VAL A 204 5.17 -8.63 11.59
N ASN A 205 5.20 -9.81 12.22
CA ASN A 205 6.43 -10.36 12.79
C ASN A 205 7.53 -10.55 11.73
N LEU A 206 7.17 -11.02 10.53
CA LEU A 206 8.12 -11.17 9.42
C LEU A 206 8.67 -9.81 8.99
N LEU A 207 7.82 -8.78 8.82
CA LEU A 207 8.25 -7.43 8.43
C LEU A 207 9.22 -6.84 9.47
N ALA A 208 8.90 -6.97 10.76
CA ALA A 208 9.76 -6.51 11.84
C ALA A 208 11.12 -7.27 11.86
N ASP A 209 11.08 -8.58 11.66
CA ASP A 209 12.29 -9.41 11.60
C ASP A 209 13.16 -9.02 10.38
N ILE A 210 12.60 -8.80 9.21
CA ILE A 210 13.32 -8.34 8.00
C ILE A 210 13.93 -6.94 8.20
N ALA A 211 13.23 -6.06 8.91
CA ALA A 211 13.73 -4.72 9.18
C ALA A 211 14.91 -4.72 10.15
N VAL A 212 14.85 -5.51 11.21
CA VAL A 212 15.73 -5.36 12.37
C VAL A 212 16.86 -6.39 12.43
N LEU A 213 16.58 -7.67 12.14
CA LEU A 213 17.58 -8.74 12.32
C LEU A 213 18.82 -8.60 11.43
N PRO A 214 18.73 -8.20 10.15
CA PRO A 214 19.91 -8.01 9.31
C PRO A 214 20.88 -6.93 9.83
N VAL A 215 20.39 -5.98 10.63
CA VAL A 215 21.18 -4.87 11.18
C VAL A 215 21.32 -4.93 12.71
N ALA A 216 20.93 -6.05 13.30
CA ALA A 216 20.95 -6.22 14.75
C ALA A 216 22.31 -5.92 15.38
N ASP A 217 23.41 -6.24 14.68
CA ASP A 217 24.77 -5.98 15.18
C ASP A 217 25.16 -4.50 15.20
N LYS A 218 24.43 -3.65 14.48
CA LYS A 218 24.61 -2.19 14.44
C LYS A 218 23.78 -1.46 15.50
N ILE A 219 22.96 -2.16 16.28
CA ILE A 219 22.17 -1.56 17.37
C ILE A 219 23.09 -1.19 18.52
N THR A 220 23.05 0.09 18.90
CA THR A 220 23.87 0.71 19.95
C THR A 220 22.98 1.36 21.00
N ASP A 221 23.60 1.88 22.10
CA ASP A 221 22.90 2.61 23.16
C ASP A 221 22.47 4.00 22.66
N THR A 222 21.30 4.08 22.03
CA THR A 222 20.76 5.33 21.47
C THR A 222 19.24 5.30 21.39
N THR A 223 18.66 6.37 20.83
CA THR A 223 17.22 6.44 20.50
C THR A 223 17.02 6.07 19.04
N TYR A 224 16.10 5.15 18.78
CA TYR A 224 15.64 4.77 17.44
C TYR A 224 14.22 5.27 17.17
N SER A 225 13.94 5.49 15.91
CA SER A 225 12.65 5.92 15.40
C SER A 225 12.06 4.90 14.44
N ILE A 226 10.78 4.57 14.63
CA ILE A 226 10.02 3.69 13.74
C ILE A 226 8.87 4.51 13.16
N TYR A 227 8.65 4.41 11.84
CA TYR A 227 7.60 5.12 11.13
C TYR A 227 6.74 4.19 10.29
N ASP A 228 5.42 4.43 10.34
CA ASP A 228 4.45 3.79 9.46
C ASP A 228 3.47 4.85 8.92
N GLY A 229 3.55 5.15 7.62
CA GLY A 229 2.70 6.14 6.96
C GLY A 229 1.27 5.68 6.69
N ALA A 230 0.94 4.42 6.95
CA ALA A 230 -0.39 3.83 6.86
C ALA A 230 -0.60 2.90 8.06
N CYS A 231 -0.45 3.47 9.27
CA CYS A 231 -0.22 2.68 10.47
C CYS A 231 -1.43 1.82 10.91
N GLY A 232 -2.60 2.06 10.34
CA GLY A 232 -3.78 1.30 10.70
C GLY A 232 -4.04 1.38 12.21
N THR A 233 -4.16 0.23 12.85
CA THR A 233 -4.35 0.11 14.31
C THR A 233 -3.02 0.12 15.10
N GLY A 234 -1.87 0.32 14.44
CA GLY A 234 -0.57 0.42 15.09
C GLY A 234 0.17 -0.89 15.30
N GLY A 235 -0.36 -2.02 14.83
CA GLY A 235 0.23 -3.35 15.09
C GLY A 235 1.66 -3.50 14.57
N ILE A 236 2.00 -2.92 13.42
CA ILE A 236 3.39 -2.93 12.91
C ILE A 236 4.32 -2.15 13.84
N LEU A 237 3.88 -0.98 14.30
CA LEU A 237 4.67 -0.11 15.16
C LEU A 237 5.01 -0.76 16.50
N THR A 238 4.00 -1.37 17.15
CA THR A 238 4.16 -2.01 18.46
C THR A 238 5.06 -3.24 18.39
N ILE A 239 4.86 -4.13 17.41
CA ILE A 239 5.68 -5.34 17.25
C ILE A 239 7.12 -4.99 16.88
N ALA A 240 7.34 -4.01 16.00
CA ALA A 240 8.69 -3.56 15.66
C ALA A 240 9.41 -2.96 16.89
N GLN A 241 8.70 -2.16 17.70
CA GLN A 241 9.24 -1.62 18.97
C GLN A 241 9.63 -2.74 19.93
N GLU A 242 8.77 -3.73 20.13
CA GLU A 242 9.05 -4.90 20.97
C GLU A 242 10.26 -5.67 20.45
N ARG A 243 10.37 -5.86 19.13
CA ARG A 243 11.47 -6.60 18.51
C ARG A 243 12.83 -5.94 18.69
N ILE A 244 12.91 -4.62 18.43
CA ILE A 244 14.14 -3.85 18.67
C ILE A 244 14.51 -3.88 20.15
N SER A 245 13.53 -3.70 21.05
CA SER A 245 13.75 -3.75 22.49
C SER A 245 14.28 -5.11 22.96
N GLN A 246 13.74 -6.20 22.42
CA GLN A 246 14.20 -7.55 22.71
C GLN A 246 15.66 -7.75 22.28
N ILE A 247 16.00 -7.40 21.03
CA ILE A 247 17.35 -7.54 20.48
C ILE A 247 18.36 -6.69 21.28
N ALA A 248 18.00 -5.45 21.61
CA ALA A 248 18.83 -4.58 22.42
C ALA A 248 19.10 -5.21 23.81
N LYS A 249 18.07 -5.74 24.47
CA LYS A 249 18.20 -6.43 25.75
C LYS A 249 19.10 -7.66 25.67
N GLU A 250 18.95 -8.50 24.64
CA GLU A 250 19.79 -9.66 24.39
C GLU A 250 21.27 -9.29 24.20
N LYS A 251 21.55 -8.10 23.64
CA LYS A 251 22.89 -7.55 23.42
C LYS A 251 23.38 -6.68 24.58
N GLY A 252 22.63 -6.57 25.68
CA GLY A 252 22.97 -5.73 26.82
C GLY A 252 23.00 -4.23 26.50
N LYS A 253 22.21 -3.77 25.51
CA LYS A 253 22.10 -2.38 25.09
C LYS A 253 20.89 -1.70 25.72
N ASN A 254 21.04 -0.40 26.01
CA ASN A 254 19.95 0.45 26.50
C ASN A 254 19.46 1.35 25.36
N VAL A 255 18.30 1.04 24.82
CA VAL A 255 17.70 1.78 23.70
C VAL A 255 16.41 2.47 24.16
N ASN A 256 16.17 3.66 23.61
CA ASN A 256 14.85 4.28 23.61
C ASN A 256 14.26 4.18 22.21
N ILE A 257 12.96 3.92 22.08
CA ILE A 257 12.33 3.73 20.77
C ILE A 257 11.09 4.60 20.71
N ASN A 258 11.10 5.54 19.78
CA ASN A 258 9.94 6.38 19.47
C ASN A 258 9.23 5.81 18.25
N ILE A 259 7.91 5.72 18.32
CA ILE A 259 7.06 5.25 17.23
C ILE A 259 6.28 6.43 16.66
N TYR A 260 6.26 6.52 15.33
CA TYR A 260 5.59 7.56 14.57
C TYR A 260 4.66 6.90 13.56
N GLY A 261 3.46 7.44 13.42
CA GLY A 261 2.49 6.88 12.48
C GLY A 261 1.59 7.95 11.89
N GLN A 262 0.94 7.59 10.79
CA GLN A 262 -0.11 8.41 10.21
C GLN A 262 -1.24 7.53 9.70
N GLU A 263 -2.49 7.94 9.98
CA GLU A 263 -3.69 7.20 9.59
C GLU A 263 -4.78 8.15 9.09
N LEU A 264 -5.42 7.76 7.99
CA LEU A 264 -6.46 8.54 7.33
C LEU A 264 -7.83 8.37 7.99
N LEU A 265 -8.16 7.15 8.40
CA LEU A 265 -9.50 6.80 8.89
C LEU A 265 -9.64 7.10 10.38
N ALA A 266 -10.65 7.88 10.74
CA ALA A 266 -10.85 8.36 12.10
C ALA A 266 -10.99 7.22 13.14
N ASP A 267 -11.80 6.20 12.83
CA ASP A 267 -12.03 5.04 13.70
C ASP A 267 -10.74 4.24 13.92
N THR A 268 -9.96 4.04 12.85
CA THR A 268 -8.71 3.28 12.85
C THR A 268 -7.61 4.04 13.59
N TYR A 269 -7.47 5.35 13.32
CA TYR A 269 -6.57 6.25 14.05
C TYR A 269 -6.86 6.25 15.57
N ALA A 270 -8.14 6.42 15.95
CA ALA A 270 -8.51 6.41 17.36
C ALA A 270 -8.26 5.06 18.03
N THR A 271 -8.46 3.96 17.30
CA THR A 271 -8.12 2.61 17.72
C THR A 271 -6.62 2.46 17.98
N CYS A 272 -5.79 2.96 17.08
CA CYS A 272 -4.33 3.00 17.24
C CYS A 272 -3.92 3.78 18.50
N LYS A 273 -4.41 5.01 18.67
CA LYS A 273 -4.13 5.82 19.87
C LYS A 273 -4.57 5.11 21.14
N ALA A 274 -5.77 4.52 21.11
CA ALA A 274 -6.30 3.80 22.26
C ALA A 274 -5.44 2.59 22.64
N ASP A 275 -5.04 1.78 21.67
CA ASP A 275 -4.18 0.62 21.91
C ASP A 275 -2.83 1.04 22.48
N LEU A 276 -2.14 2.00 21.85
CA LEU A 276 -0.86 2.53 22.32
C LEU A 276 -0.94 3.12 23.74
N MET A 277 -2.09 3.70 24.08
CA MET A 277 -2.36 4.27 25.40
C MET A 277 -2.52 3.19 26.47
N ILE A 278 -3.38 2.20 26.21
CA ILE A 278 -3.71 1.14 27.20
C ILE A 278 -2.63 0.08 27.33
N SER A 279 -1.83 -0.12 26.28
CA SER A 279 -0.67 -1.02 26.27
C SER A 279 0.58 -0.36 26.83
N GLY A 280 0.60 0.98 26.99
CA GLY A 280 1.73 1.73 27.55
C GLY A 280 2.94 1.84 26.62
N HIS A 281 2.75 1.66 25.32
CA HIS A 281 3.83 1.81 24.30
C HIS A 281 4.28 3.26 24.14
N VAL A 282 3.44 4.23 24.49
CA VAL A 282 3.74 5.66 24.43
C VAL A 282 3.61 6.31 25.80
N LYS A 283 4.51 7.26 26.10
CA LYS A 283 4.49 8.07 27.31
C LYS A 283 3.81 9.42 27.10
N SER A 284 3.71 9.87 25.87
CA SER A 284 3.05 11.10 25.42
C SER A 284 2.63 10.91 23.99
N PHE A 285 1.56 11.57 23.56
CA PHE A 285 1.16 11.63 22.15
C PHE A 285 1.70 12.84 21.43
N GLN A 286 2.23 13.82 22.15
CA GLN A 286 2.83 15.02 21.59
C GLN A 286 4.33 15.08 21.86
N TYR A 287 5.05 15.69 20.92
CA TYR A 287 6.48 16.00 21.01
C TYR A 287 6.79 17.35 20.35
N GLN A 288 7.95 17.89 20.65
CA GLN A 288 8.42 19.15 20.05
C GLN A 288 9.36 18.86 18.88
N TYR A 289 9.06 19.44 17.72
CA TYR A 289 9.92 19.38 16.53
C TYR A 289 10.00 20.74 15.85
N ALA A 290 11.24 21.23 15.63
CA ALA A 290 11.51 22.51 14.98
C ALA A 290 10.68 23.70 15.54
N GLY A 291 10.44 23.71 16.86
CA GLY A 291 9.69 24.77 17.56
C GLY A 291 8.17 24.66 17.46
N SER A 292 7.64 23.58 16.92
CA SER A 292 6.19 23.28 16.88
C SER A 292 5.85 22.00 17.62
N GLU A 293 4.66 21.95 18.23
CA GLU A 293 4.10 20.74 18.80
C GLU A 293 3.55 19.85 17.69
N ARG A 294 3.90 18.57 17.71
CA ARG A 294 3.44 17.54 16.77
C ARG A 294 2.92 16.32 17.50
N GLU A 295 2.15 15.51 16.81
CA GLU A 295 1.65 14.24 17.33
C GLU A 295 2.48 13.08 16.79
N TYR A 296 2.79 12.09 17.67
CA TYR A 296 3.45 10.84 17.28
C TYR A 296 2.61 10.03 16.29
N ILE A 297 1.29 10.03 16.49
CA ILE A 297 0.34 9.46 15.53
C ILE A 297 -0.48 10.61 14.95
N ALA A 298 -0.26 10.90 13.68
CA ALA A 298 -0.93 11.98 12.98
C ALA A 298 -2.23 11.50 12.31
N PHE A 299 -3.26 12.35 12.38
CA PHE A 299 -4.53 12.11 11.71
C PHE A 299 -4.59 12.89 10.41
N ASP A 300 -4.69 12.26 9.30
CA ASP A 300 -5.04 12.68 7.93
C ASP A 300 -4.30 11.83 6.89
N SER A 301 -4.50 12.13 5.60
CA SER A 301 -3.81 11.43 4.52
C SER A 301 -2.32 11.74 4.47
N THR A 302 -1.50 10.73 4.50
CA THR A 302 -0.04 10.79 4.30
C THR A 302 0.34 11.42 2.96
N ILE A 303 -0.48 11.23 1.93
CA ILE A 303 -0.21 11.74 0.58
C ILE A 303 -0.44 13.26 0.54
N SER A 304 -1.63 13.73 0.93
CA SER A 304 -2.01 15.13 0.77
C SER A 304 -1.66 16.04 1.96
N ARG A 305 -1.44 15.47 3.14
CA ARG A 305 -1.15 16.24 4.36
C ARG A 305 -0.14 15.54 5.25
N ASP A 306 1.11 15.84 5.05
CA ASP A 306 2.22 15.28 5.77
C ASP A 306 2.23 15.72 7.25
N GLY A 307 1.94 14.80 8.16
CA GLY A 307 1.97 15.04 9.60
C GLY A 307 3.38 15.11 10.20
N HIS A 308 4.37 14.55 9.49
CA HIS A 308 5.77 14.46 9.95
C HIS A 308 6.74 15.14 8.98
N ALA A 309 6.33 16.28 8.41
CA ALA A 309 7.11 16.99 7.40
C ALA A 309 8.53 17.34 7.89
N GLY A 310 9.54 16.94 7.10
CA GLY A 310 10.96 17.21 7.38
C GLY A 310 11.59 16.25 8.39
N GLU A 311 10.87 15.26 8.91
CA GLU A 311 11.42 14.27 9.83
C GLU A 311 11.99 13.07 9.06
N THR A 312 12.99 12.44 9.67
CA THR A 312 13.66 11.23 9.15
C THR A 312 13.60 10.11 10.19
N PHE A 313 13.63 8.86 9.73
CA PHE A 313 13.42 7.71 10.61
C PHE A 313 14.43 6.59 10.32
N ASP A 314 14.81 5.84 11.38
CA ASP A 314 15.72 4.70 11.26
C ASP A 314 15.05 3.49 10.61
N PHE A 315 13.78 3.27 10.92
CA PHE A 315 12.99 2.17 10.36
C PHE A 315 11.67 2.70 9.82
N CYS A 316 11.38 2.41 8.54
CA CYS A 316 10.06 2.64 7.95
C CYS A 316 9.47 1.27 7.61
N ILE A 317 8.40 0.88 8.30
CA ILE A 317 7.78 -0.43 8.12
C ILE A 317 6.29 -0.22 7.89
N SER A 318 5.80 -0.54 6.69
CA SER A 318 4.44 -0.19 6.30
C SER A 318 3.78 -1.29 5.47
N ASN A 319 2.46 -1.39 5.60
CA ASN A 319 1.59 -2.08 4.67
C ASN A 319 0.56 -1.07 4.13
N PRO A 320 0.94 -0.23 3.14
CA PRO A 320 0.05 0.79 2.60
C PRO A 320 -1.11 0.17 1.80
N PRO A 321 -2.20 0.93 1.57
CA PRO A 321 -3.26 0.48 0.70
C PRO A 321 -2.76 0.35 -0.74
N PHE A 322 -2.99 -0.79 -1.37
CA PHE A 322 -2.67 -1.05 -2.78
C PHE A 322 -3.94 -1.26 -3.61
N GLY A 323 -3.88 -0.84 -4.88
CA GLY A 323 -5.05 -0.80 -5.76
C GLY A 323 -6.07 0.28 -5.36
N THR A 324 -5.67 1.24 -4.53
CA THR A 324 -6.55 2.31 -4.02
C THR A 324 -6.28 3.62 -4.76
N PRO A 325 -7.33 4.24 -5.35
CA PRO A 325 -7.19 5.53 -6.03
C PRO A 325 -6.90 6.68 -5.06
N TRP A 326 -6.01 7.61 -5.45
CA TRP A 326 -5.65 8.79 -4.66
C TRP A 326 -6.25 10.11 -5.19
N LYS A 327 -7.33 10.04 -5.95
CA LYS A 327 -8.04 11.21 -6.50
C LYS A 327 -8.57 12.17 -5.43
N GLU A 328 -8.91 11.66 -4.24
CA GLU A 328 -9.38 12.50 -3.13
C GLU A 328 -8.25 13.37 -2.57
N ASP A 329 -7.00 12.89 -2.63
CA ASP A 329 -5.82 13.67 -2.24
C ASP A 329 -5.57 14.83 -3.21
N LEU A 330 -5.78 14.62 -4.51
CA LEU A 330 -5.77 15.72 -5.49
C LEU A 330 -6.83 16.77 -5.16
N LYS A 331 -8.06 16.36 -4.85
CA LYS A 331 -9.14 17.29 -4.47
C LYS A 331 -8.83 18.06 -3.20
N LYS A 332 -8.24 17.42 -2.18
CA LYS A 332 -7.79 18.11 -0.95
C LYS A 332 -6.76 19.20 -1.23
N ARG A 333 -5.99 19.09 -2.32
CA ARG A 333 -5.05 20.09 -2.82
C ARG A 333 -5.67 21.06 -3.85
N GLY A 334 -6.99 20.99 -4.09
CA GLY A 334 -7.70 21.82 -5.05
C GLY A 334 -7.43 21.47 -6.52
N LEU A 335 -6.99 20.24 -6.80
CA LEU A 335 -6.64 19.77 -8.14
C LEU A 335 -7.68 18.75 -8.65
N THR A 336 -7.88 18.75 -9.95
CA THR A 336 -8.63 17.71 -10.66
C THR A 336 -7.68 16.59 -11.15
N GLU A 337 -8.24 15.45 -11.54
CA GLU A 337 -7.46 14.34 -12.10
C GLU A 337 -6.64 14.73 -13.33
N LYS A 338 -7.17 15.63 -14.17
CA LYS A 338 -6.47 16.17 -15.35
C LYS A 338 -5.30 17.09 -15.00
N GLU A 339 -5.30 17.62 -13.79
CA GLU A 339 -4.27 18.52 -13.27
C GLU A 339 -3.25 17.80 -12.37
N LYS A 340 -3.25 16.46 -12.36
CA LYS A 340 -2.28 15.65 -11.60
C LYS A 340 -0.84 16.16 -11.74
N ALA A 341 -0.43 16.54 -12.94
CA ALA A 341 0.92 17.06 -13.20
C ALA A 341 1.26 18.37 -12.46
N LYS A 342 0.25 19.08 -11.93
CA LYS A 342 0.44 20.28 -11.10
C LYS A 342 0.60 19.98 -9.62
N TYR A 343 0.47 18.71 -9.21
CA TYR A 343 0.69 18.32 -7.83
C TYR A 343 2.18 18.45 -7.49
N THR A 344 2.51 19.38 -6.62
CA THR A 344 3.87 19.65 -6.18
C THR A 344 4.05 19.24 -4.73
N ASP A 345 4.97 18.31 -4.49
CA ASP A 345 5.39 17.86 -3.17
C ASP A 345 6.81 17.32 -3.30
N SER A 346 7.72 17.79 -2.45
CA SER A 346 9.14 17.44 -2.51
C SER A 346 9.40 15.93 -2.26
N ARG A 347 8.47 15.23 -1.65
CA ARG A 347 8.56 13.77 -1.46
C ARG A 347 8.35 12.99 -2.75
N PHE A 348 7.65 13.58 -3.71
CA PHE A 348 7.22 12.93 -4.95
C PHE A 348 7.87 13.52 -6.20
N THR A 349 8.89 14.34 -6.03
CA THR A 349 9.63 14.97 -7.12
C THR A 349 11.09 15.12 -6.75
N ILE A 350 11.99 14.72 -7.63
CA ILE A 350 13.42 14.96 -7.49
C ILE A 350 13.94 15.89 -8.57
N SER A 351 14.96 16.67 -8.24
CA SER A 351 15.69 17.49 -9.20
C SER A 351 16.98 16.79 -9.58
N VAL A 352 17.18 16.53 -10.86
CA VAL A 352 18.38 15.90 -11.43
C VAL A 352 19.08 16.89 -12.34
N GLY A 353 20.42 16.93 -12.29
CA GLY A 353 21.24 17.88 -13.04
C GLY A 353 21.48 19.20 -12.29
N SER A 354 22.23 20.11 -12.91
CA SER A 354 22.59 21.42 -12.33
C SER A 354 22.44 22.54 -13.37
N GLY A 355 22.17 23.76 -12.89
CA GLY A 355 22.02 24.94 -13.76
C GLY A 355 20.84 24.82 -14.73
N GLU A 356 21.04 25.16 -15.99
CA GLU A 356 20.04 25.12 -17.06
C GLU A 356 19.63 23.68 -17.47
N GLU A 357 20.42 22.67 -17.11
CA GLU A 357 20.12 21.25 -17.37
C GLU A 357 19.30 20.58 -16.24
N ARG A 358 18.91 21.34 -15.21
CA ARG A 358 18.10 20.84 -14.12
C ARG A 358 16.73 20.39 -14.63
N LYS A 359 16.42 19.10 -14.43
CA LYS A 359 15.12 18.51 -14.73
C LYS A 359 14.45 18.05 -13.46
N GLU A 360 13.15 18.28 -13.37
CA GLU A 360 12.33 17.68 -12.32
C GLU A 360 11.75 16.36 -12.80
N ILE A 361 11.99 15.31 -12.04
CA ILE A 361 11.47 13.96 -12.29
C ILE A 361 10.38 13.70 -11.27
N SER A 362 9.15 13.45 -11.77
CA SER A 362 8.00 13.15 -10.94
C SER A 362 7.89 11.66 -10.66
N PHE A 363 7.54 11.30 -9.42
CA PHE A 363 7.21 9.95 -8.98
C PHE A 363 5.70 9.69 -8.92
N LEU A 364 4.86 10.63 -9.36
CA LEU A 364 3.40 10.51 -9.29
C LEU A 364 2.89 9.36 -10.18
N PRO A 365 2.40 8.24 -9.59
CA PRO A 365 1.92 7.09 -10.33
C PRO A 365 0.58 7.39 -11.00
N ASP A 366 -0.01 6.41 -11.67
CA ASP A 366 -1.40 6.50 -12.09
C ASP A 366 -2.34 6.78 -10.90
N ILE A 367 -3.45 7.46 -11.16
CA ILE A 367 -4.40 7.87 -10.10
C ILE A 367 -5.12 6.66 -9.48
N SER A 368 -5.16 5.54 -10.18
CA SER A 368 -5.83 4.32 -9.76
C SER A 368 -5.15 3.59 -8.61
N ASP A 369 -3.85 3.86 -8.33
CA ASP A 369 -3.10 3.14 -7.30
C ASP A 369 -2.05 4.03 -6.61
N CYS A 370 -2.18 4.18 -5.29
CA CYS A 370 -1.33 5.07 -4.50
C CYS A 370 -0.09 4.38 -3.86
N GLN A 371 0.06 3.07 -3.94
CA GLN A 371 1.08 2.35 -3.17
C GLN A 371 2.51 2.90 -3.37
N MET A 372 2.87 3.29 -4.61
CA MET A 372 4.17 3.85 -4.90
C MET A 372 4.42 5.24 -4.27
N LEU A 373 3.37 5.98 -3.90
CA LEU A 373 3.51 7.24 -3.16
C LEU A 373 3.94 7.01 -1.71
N PHE A 374 3.51 5.90 -1.09
CA PHE A 374 3.97 5.53 0.25
C PHE A 374 5.44 5.16 0.25
N LEU A 375 5.89 4.39 -0.75
CA LEU A 375 7.30 4.07 -0.90
C LEU A 375 8.15 5.33 -1.14
N ALA A 376 7.70 6.25 -2.00
CA ALA A 376 8.37 7.54 -2.22
C ALA A 376 8.39 8.38 -0.93
N ASN A 377 7.30 8.41 -0.16
CA ASN A 377 7.26 9.06 1.14
C ASN A 377 8.30 8.46 2.09
N ASN A 378 8.38 7.14 2.21
CA ASN A 378 9.34 6.48 3.08
C ASN A 378 10.80 6.74 2.65
N ILE A 379 11.08 6.77 1.35
CA ILE A 379 12.40 7.13 0.81
C ILE A 379 12.78 8.57 1.18
N SER A 380 11.82 9.49 1.13
CA SER A 380 12.06 10.90 1.53
C SER A 380 12.39 11.08 3.01
N ARG A 381 12.18 10.03 3.83
CA ARG A 381 12.43 9.99 5.27
C ARG A 381 13.75 9.33 5.65
N MET A 382 14.58 8.98 4.68
CA MET A 382 15.86 8.31 4.98
C MET A 382 16.79 9.21 5.77
N VAL A 383 17.42 8.63 6.79
CA VAL A 383 18.50 9.25 7.57
C VAL A 383 19.80 9.06 6.81
N ASP A 384 20.54 10.13 6.63
CA ASP A 384 21.91 10.09 6.14
C ASP A 384 22.90 10.11 7.30
N ASP A 385 24.13 9.61 7.07
CA ASP A 385 25.29 9.76 7.96
C ASP A 385 25.25 9.03 9.32
N THR A 386 24.33 8.06 9.54
CA THR A 386 24.41 7.17 10.69
C THR A 386 24.95 5.79 10.30
N GLU A 387 25.47 5.01 11.27
CA GLU A 387 25.98 3.66 11.00
C GLU A 387 24.87 2.71 10.54
N LEU A 388 23.68 2.85 11.09
CA LEU A 388 22.50 2.06 10.73
C LEU A 388 21.88 2.59 9.42
N SER A 389 21.79 3.92 9.26
CA SER A 389 21.01 4.60 8.22
C SER A 389 19.53 4.16 8.26
N THR A 390 18.79 4.19 7.16
CA THR A 390 17.38 3.79 7.17
C THR A 390 17.18 2.43 6.52
N ARG A 391 16.31 1.62 7.13
CA ARG A 391 15.72 0.43 6.50
C ARG A 391 14.22 0.62 6.29
N ILE A 392 13.80 0.43 5.05
CA ILE A 392 12.40 0.46 4.65
C ILE A 392 11.99 -0.98 4.33
N VAL A 393 10.89 -1.43 4.92
CA VAL A 393 10.26 -2.73 4.63
C VAL A 393 8.79 -2.47 4.35
N GLU A 394 8.39 -2.57 3.10
CA GLU A 394 7.07 -2.17 2.65
C GLU A 394 6.41 -3.26 1.83
N VAL A 395 5.11 -3.50 2.10
CA VAL A 395 4.31 -4.52 1.42
C VAL A 395 3.60 -3.90 0.23
N HIS A 396 3.72 -4.56 -0.93
CA HIS A 396 3.06 -4.13 -2.16
C HIS A 396 2.36 -5.30 -2.84
N ASN A 397 1.41 -5.00 -3.71
CA ASN A 397 0.94 -5.99 -4.69
C ASN A 397 1.90 -6.07 -5.90
N GLY A 398 1.69 -7.05 -6.78
CA GLY A 398 2.56 -7.28 -7.93
C GLY A 398 2.63 -6.13 -8.94
N SER A 399 1.61 -5.25 -8.99
CA SER A 399 1.59 -4.12 -9.93
C SER A 399 2.74 -3.15 -9.71
N SER A 400 3.22 -2.97 -8.48
CA SER A 400 4.36 -2.11 -8.15
C SER A 400 5.65 -2.46 -8.88
N LEU A 401 5.79 -3.73 -9.28
CA LEU A 401 7.00 -4.24 -9.93
C LEU A 401 7.14 -3.79 -11.38
N PHE A 402 6.03 -3.59 -12.09
CA PHE A 402 6.06 -3.36 -13.55
C PHE A 402 5.12 -2.26 -14.06
N THR A 403 4.08 -1.85 -13.30
CA THR A 403 3.11 -0.85 -13.79
C THR A 403 3.77 0.48 -14.10
N GLY A 404 3.35 1.10 -15.20
CA GLY A 404 3.82 2.38 -15.69
C GLY A 404 4.91 2.27 -16.76
N ASN A 405 4.69 2.96 -17.88
CA ASN A 405 5.66 3.01 -18.98
C ASN A 405 6.95 3.72 -18.56
N ALA A 406 8.05 3.50 -19.30
CA ALA A 406 9.29 4.25 -19.15
C ALA A 406 9.02 5.77 -19.12
N GLY A 407 9.62 6.47 -18.15
CA GLY A 407 9.39 7.89 -17.91
C GLY A 407 8.12 8.26 -17.18
N SER A 408 7.25 7.29 -16.82
CA SER A 408 6.11 7.52 -15.92
C SER A 408 6.53 7.51 -14.46
N GLY A 409 5.70 8.09 -13.56
CA GLY A 409 6.06 8.27 -12.16
C GLY A 409 6.47 6.98 -11.44
N ALA A 410 5.73 5.88 -11.63
CA ALA A 410 6.08 4.60 -11.01
C ALA A 410 7.39 4.02 -11.56
N SER A 411 7.62 4.09 -12.88
CA SER A 411 8.88 3.67 -13.50
C SER A 411 10.05 4.55 -13.07
N ASN A 412 9.83 5.87 -12.97
CA ASN A 412 10.85 6.82 -12.48
C ASN A 412 11.26 6.53 -11.03
N LEU A 413 10.32 6.17 -10.18
CA LEU A 413 10.62 5.80 -8.80
C LEU A 413 11.46 4.51 -8.75
N ARG A 414 11.09 3.47 -9.52
CA ARG A 414 11.89 2.25 -9.63
C ARG A 414 13.29 2.55 -10.14
N GLN A 415 13.42 3.38 -11.19
CA GLN A 415 14.69 3.84 -11.71
C GLN A 415 15.52 4.50 -10.60
N TYR A 416 14.94 5.45 -9.87
CA TYR A 416 15.62 6.15 -8.79
C TYR A 416 16.15 5.19 -7.71
N ILE A 417 15.31 4.27 -7.25
CA ILE A 417 15.64 3.30 -6.19
C ILE A 417 16.79 2.38 -6.64
N ILE A 418 16.76 1.92 -7.89
CA ILE A 418 17.73 0.95 -8.41
C ILE A 418 19.03 1.63 -8.78
N GLU A 419 19.00 2.76 -9.50
CA GLU A 419 20.20 3.48 -9.91
C GLU A 419 20.97 4.10 -8.74
N ASN A 420 20.28 4.51 -7.67
CA ASN A 420 20.92 4.98 -6.43
C ASN A 420 21.28 3.84 -5.48
N ASP A 421 21.19 2.60 -5.93
CA ASP A 421 21.56 1.39 -5.18
C ASP A 421 20.84 1.25 -3.84
N LEU A 422 19.56 1.65 -3.76
CA LEU A 422 18.75 1.60 -2.56
C LEU A 422 18.02 0.25 -2.40
N LEU A 423 17.63 -0.41 -3.50
CA LEU A 423 16.87 -1.66 -3.46
C LEU A 423 17.77 -2.84 -3.03
N GLU A 424 17.54 -3.36 -1.84
CA GLU A 424 18.30 -4.52 -1.33
C GLU A 424 17.70 -5.84 -1.80
N ALA A 425 16.37 -6.01 -1.65
CA ALA A 425 15.67 -7.24 -2.05
C ALA A 425 14.19 -7.00 -2.34
N ILE A 426 13.61 -7.93 -3.11
CA ILE A 426 12.17 -8.15 -3.24
C ILE A 426 11.88 -9.59 -2.83
N ILE A 427 10.89 -9.79 -1.95
CA ILE A 427 10.47 -11.11 -1.47
C ILE A 427 9.02 -11.33 -1.91
N ALA A 428 8.77 -12.31 -2.78
CA ALA A 428 7.44 -12.74 -3.16
C ALA A 428 6.86 -13.63 -2.08
N MET A 429 5.67 -13.28 -1.57
CA MET A 429 4.99 -13.97 -0.48
C MET A 429 3.87 -14.88 -1.01
N PRO A 430 3.41 -15.84 -0.21
CA PRO A 430 2.30 -16.72 -0.58
C PRO A 430 1.02 -15.95 -0.92
N GLU A 431 0.26 -16.47 -1.87
CA GLU A 431 -1.14 -16.05 -2.06
C GLU A 431 -2.00 -16.48 -0.88
N LYS A 432 -3.09 -15.73 -0.64
CA LYS A 432 -4.04 -15.99 0.46
C LYS A 432 -3.42 -15.97 1.85
N ASP A 433 -2.40 -15.14 2.04
CA ASP A 433 -1.79 -14.90 3.34
C ASP A 433 -2.45 -13.72 4.11
N PHE A 434 -3.39 -13.02 3.48
CA PHE A 434 -4.20 -11.94 4.07
C PHE A 434 -5.66 -12.35 4.23
N TYR A 435 -6.36 -11.74 5.22
CA TYR A 435 -7.75 -12.07 5.55
C TYR A 435 -8.75 -11.72 4.45
N ASN A 436 -8.49 -10.62 3.70
CA ASN A 436 -9.46 -10.00 2.80
C ASN A 436 -9.07 -10.08 1.33
N THR A 437 -7.92 -10.68 0.99
CA THR A 437 -7.45 -10.76 -0.39
C THR A 437 -6.70 -12.05 -0.65
N GLY A 438 -6.94 -12.63 -1.82
CA GLY A 438 -6.17 -13.76 -2.33
C GLY A 438 -4.94 -13.36 -3.15
N ILE A 439 -4.64 -12.05 -3.26
CA ILE A 439 -3.59 -11.53 -4.14
C ILE A 439 -2.22 -11.87 -3.55
N GLY A 440 -1.27 -12.28 -4.41
CA GLY A 440 0.13 -12.40 -4.04
C GLY A 440 0.75 -11.03 -3.72
N THR A 441 1.48 -10.97 -2.62
CA THR A 441 2.15 -9.74 -2.16
C THR A 441 3.65 -9.86 -2.26
N TYR A 442 4.31 -8.70 -2.27
CA TYR A 442 5.76 -8.57 -2.39
C TYR A 442 6.27 -7.64 -1.31
N ILE A 443 7.30 -8.05 -0.58
CA ILE A 443 7.96 -7.21 0.40
C ILE A 443 9.14 -6.52 -0.27
N TRP A 444 9.11 -5.20 -0.29
CA TRP A 444 10.22 -4.34 -0.74
C TRP A 444 11.15 -4.07 0.44
N VAL A 445 12.43 -4.38 0.26
CA VAL A 445 13.47 -4.10 1.24
C VAL A 445 14.40 -3.06 0.65
N VAL A 446 14.36 -1.85 1.19
CA VAL A 446 15.08 -0.68 0.66
C VAL A 446 15.93 -0.08 1.77
N THR A 447 17.16 0.29 1.47
CA THR A 447 18.08 0.91 2.43
C THR A 447 19.10 1.80 1.71
N ASN A 448 19.48 2.89 2.32
CA ASN A 448 20.59 3.73 1.83
C ASN A 448 21.96 3.27 2.35
N ARG A 449 22.04 2.10 2.99
CA ARG A 449 23.30 1.53 3.47
C ARG A 449 23.37 0.02 3.33
N LYS A 450 23.52 -0.43 2.09
CA LYS A 450 23.76 -1.84 1.78
C LYS A 450 25.10 -2.32 2.32
N GLU A 451 25.19 -3.60 2.69
CA GLU A 451 26.44 -4.28 2.93
C GLU A 451 27.30 -4.29 1.65
N ASP A 452 28.64 -4.24 1.77
CA ASP A 452 29.54 -4.18 0.63
C ASP A 452 29.32 -5.28 -0.40
N ARG A 453 29.01 -6.51 0.05
CA ARG A 453 28.72 -7.66 -0.83
C ARG A 453 27.42 -7.49 -1.65
N ARG A 454 26.52 -6.61 -1.23
CA ARG A 454 25.21 -6.33 -1.86
C ARG A 454 25.24 -5.11 -2.76
N ARG A 455 26.30 -4.31 -2.72
CA ARG A 455 26.39 -3.09 -3.53
C ARG A 455 26.29 -3.39 -5.02
N GLY A 456 25.48 -2.60 -5.72
CA GLY A 456 25.19 -2.74 -7.14
C GLY A 456 24.37 -3.97 -7.50
N LYS A 457 23.74 -4.64 -6.52
CA LYS A 457 22.97 -5.87 -6.71
C LYS A 457 21.64 -5.82 -6.00
N VAL A 458 20.66 -6.56 -6.55
CA VAL A 458 19.34 -6.79 -5.96
C VAL A 458 19.13 -8.29 -5.81
N GLN A 459 18.60 -8.70 -4.67
CA GLN A 459 18.20 -10.09 -4.42
C GLN A 459 16.69 -10.24 -4.63
N LEU A 460 16.30 -11.21 -5.44
CA LEU A 460 14.90 -11.64 -5.57
C LEU A 460 14.72 -12.96 -4.83
N ILE A 461 13.71 -13.05 -3.96
CA ILE A 461 13.41 -14.24 -3.15
C ILE A 461 11.99 -14.70 -3.45
N ASP A 462 11.84 -15.93 -3.89
CA ASP A 462 10.56 -16.61 -4.07
C ASP A 462 10.20 -17.40 -2.79
N ALA A 463 9.43 -16.76 -1.91
CA ALA A 463 8.90 -17.39 -0.71
C ALA A 463 7.44 -17.88 -0.89
N THR A 464 6.89 -17.91 -2.10
CA THR A 464 5.50 -18.28 -2.38
C THR A 464 5.13 -19.69 -1.91
N GLY A 465 6.12 -20.59 -1.86
CA GLY A 465 6.01 -21.96 -1.35
C GLY A 465 6.30 -22.11 0.15
N ILE A 466 6.78 -21.06 0.84
CA ILE A 466 7.18 -21.11 2.26
C ILE A 466 6.02 -20.65 3.12
N LYS A 467 5.19 -21.60 3.51
CA LYS A 467 3.96 -21.35 4.27
C LYS A 467 3.48 -22.59 4.99
N THR A 468 2.78 -22.38 6.10
CA THR A 468 2.09 -23.42 6.85
C THR A 468 0.58 -23.31 6.62
N PRO A 469 -0.10 -24.35 6.13
CA PRO A 469 -1.54 -24.32 5.94
C PRO A 469 -2.30 -24.17 7.25
N LEU A 470 -3.34 -23.33 7.26
CA LEU A 470 -4.24 -23.22 8.40
C LEU A 470 -5.20 -24.39 8.46
N ARG A 471 -5.56 -24.86 9.65
CA ARG A 471 -6.58 -25.90 9.85
C ARG A 471 -7.98 -25.46 9.39
N LYS A 472 -8.27 -24.17 9.48
CA LYS A 472 -9.51 -23.54 9.06
C LYS A 472 -9.17 -22.18 8.46
N ASN A 473 -9.74 -21.86 7.31
CA ASN A 473 -9.57 -20.57 6.68
C ASN A 473 -10.12 -19.45 7.55
N LEU A 474 -9.42 -18.31 7.54
CA LEU A 474 -9.82 -17.06 8.20
C LEU A 474 -10.10 -16.02 7.10
N GLY A 475 -11.35 -15.96 6.63
CA GLY A 475 -11.68 -15.24 5.40
C GLY A 475 -10.98 -15.87 4.20
N GLU A 476 -10.27 -15.07 3.41
CA GLU A 476 -9.43 -15.56 2.30
C GLU A 476 -8.11 -16.20 2.76
N LYS A 477 -7.63 -15.88 3.97
CA LYS A 477 -6.38 -16.42 4.51
C LYS A 477 -6.51 -17.93 4.76
N ASN A 478 -5.67 -18.71 4.08
CA ASN A 478 -5.63 -20.18 4.21
C ASN A 478 -4.27 -20.72 4.67
N CYS A 479 -3.30 -19.87 4.85
CA CYS A 479 -1.95 -20.20 5.33
C CYS A 479 -1.45 -19.13 6.30
N GLU A 480 -0.37 -19.43 6.99
CA GLU A 480 0.39 -18.52 7.83
C GLU A 480 1.87 -18.68 7.57
N THR A 481 2.63 -17.63 7.89
CA THR A 481 4.09 -17.64 7.89
C THR A 481 4.55 -17.83 9.33
N ASN A 482 4.66 -19.09 9.77
CA ASN A 482 5.04 -19.41 11.15
C ASN A 482 6.51 -19.06 11.46
N GLU A 483 6.99 -19.36 12.68
CA GLU A 483 8.35 -19.01 13.10
C GLU A 483 9.44 -19.69 12.25
N ASP A 484 9.25 -20.96 11.86
CA ASP A 484 10.20 -21.70 11.02
C ASP A 484 10.20 -21.18 9.58
N ASP A 485 9.02 -20.83 9.05
CA ASP A 485 8.87 -20.20 7.75
C ASP A 485 9.60 -18.83 7.73
N ARG A 486 9.37 -17.99 8.74
CA ARG A 486 10.06 -16.69 8.87
C ARG A 486 11.57 -16.85 8.96
N ARG A 487 12.05 -17.82 9.78
CA ARG A 487 13.48 -18.12 9.91
C ARG A 487 14.09 -18.54 8.57
N THR A 488 13.36 -19.30 7.76
CA THR A 488 13.79 -19.74 6.44
C THR A 488 13.93 -18.55 5.47
N ILE A 489 12.91 -17.68 5.42
CA ILE A 489 12.93 -16.46 4.58
C ILE A 489 14.08 -15.54 4.99
N LEU A 490 14.22 -15.28 6.28
CA LEU A 490 15.31 -14.46 6.82
C LEU A 490 16.70 -15.03 6.52
N LYS A 491 16.85 -16.34 6.62
CA LYS A 491 18.10 -17.00 6.28
C LYS A 491 18.46 -16.80 4.81
N MET A 492 17.52 -16.93 3.89
CA MET A 492 17.77 -16.66 2.47
C MET A 492 18.19 -15.20 2.25
N LEU A 493 17.50 -14.25 2.90
CA LEU A 493 17.85 -12.83 2.82
C LEU A 493 19.24 -12.57 3.36
N THR A 494 19.58 -13.07 4.55
CA THR A 494 20.87 -12.81 5.23
C THR A 494 22.04 -13.55 4.63
N ASP A 495 21.87 -14.81 4.20
CA ASP A 495 22.92 -15.60 3.55
C ASP A 495 23.38 -14.97 2.23
N PHE A 496 22.49 -14.29 1.52
CA PHE A 496 22.76 -13.66 0.22
C PHE A 496 23.44 -14.63 -0.74
N ARG A 497 22.79 -15.75 -1.01
CA ARG A 497 23.28 -16.80 -1.90
C ARG A 497 22.25 -17.12 -2.97
N GLU A 498 22.76 -17.52 -4.14
CA GLU A 498 21.89 -18.03 -5.20
C GLU A 498 21.43 -19.45 -4.89
N THR A 499 20.15 -19.66 -4.98
CA THR A 499 19.45 -20.94 -4.84
C THR A 499 18.31 -20.99 -5.86
N GLU A 500 17.54 -22.07 -5.84
CA GLU A 500 16.34 -22.14 -6.66
C GLU A 500 15.31 -21.05 -6.30
N GLN A 501 15.22 -20.67 -5.04
CA GLN A 501 14.29 -19.68 -4.49
C GLN A 501 14.92 -18.28 -4.26
N SER A 502 16.21 -18.12 -4.48
CA SER A 502 16.92 -16.85 -4.28
C SER A 502 17.86 -16.60 -5.45
N LYS A 503 17.71 -15.46 -6.11
CA LYS A 503 18.52 -15.05 -7.25
C LYS A 503 19.07 -13.65 -7.04
N ILE A 504 20.29 -13.43 -7.52
CA ILE A 504 21.01 -12.17 -7.32
C ILE A 504 21.37 -11.57 -8.69
N PHE A 505 20.95 -10.35 -8.94
CA PHE A 505 21.13 -9.65 -10.20
C PHE A 505 21.85 -8.32 -10.01
N PRO A 506 22.65 -7.87 -10.99
CA PRO A 506 23.13 -6.50 -11.02
C PRO A 506 21.96 -5.53 -11.23
N ASN A 507 22.09 -4.31 -10.73
CA ASN A 507 21.01 -3.29 -10.83
C ASN A 507 20.56 -3.07 -12.27
N GLN A 508 21.47 -3.08 -13.26
CA GLN A 508 21.16 -2.86 -14.67
C GLN A 508 20.29 -3.96 -15.30
N GLU A 509 20.19 -5.15 -14.69
CA GLU A 509 19.34 -6.25 -15.22
C GLU A 509 17.86 -5.84 -15.33
N PHE A 510 17.42 -4.92 -14.49
CA PHE A 510 16.03 -4.49 -14.43
C PHE A 510 15.72 -3.27 -15.30
N GLY A 511 16.75 -2.71 -15.94
CA GLY A 511 16.61 -1.55 -16.80
C GLY A 511 16.46 -1.92 -18.28
N TYR A 512 15.73 -1.09 -19.01
CA TYR A 512 15.56 -1.21 -20.44
C TYR A 512 15.46 0.16 -21.11
N TRP A 513 15.82 0.22 -22.38
CA TRP A 513 15.47 1.32 -23.26
C TRP A 513 14.09 1.05 -23.88
N SER A 514 13.16 1.95 -23.69
CA SER A 514 11.91 1.98 -24.43
C SER A 514 12.16 2.69 -25.75
N VAL A 515 12.07 1.95 -26.84
CA VAL A 515 12.44 2.39 -28.18
C VAL A 515 11.20 2.39 -29.07
N THR A 516 10.84 3.54 -29.60
CA THR A 516 9.77 3.61 -30.60
C THR A 516 10.32 3.18 -31.97
N VAL A 517 9.86 2.04 -32.41
CA VAL A 517 10.18 1.50 -33.74
C VAL A 517 9.17 1.99 -34.75
N GLU A 518 9.66 2.58 -35.82
CA GLU A 518 8.82 3.14 -36.88
C GLU A 518 9.14 2.43 -38.21
N ARG A 519 8.14 2.35 -39.07
CA ARG A 519 8.30 1.88 -40.45
C ARG A 519 7.82 2.95 -41.42
N PRO A 520 8.43 3.05 -42.63
CA PRO A 520 8.01 4.01 -43.65
C PRO A 520 6.58 3.81 -44.10
N LEU A 521 5.83 4.90 -44.24
CA LEU A 521 4.55 4.86 -44.92
C LEU A 521 4.73 4.62 -46.39
N ARG A 522 4.03 3.67 -46.99
CA ARG A 522 4.06 3.30 -48.40
C ARG A 522 2.65 3.29 -48.94
N ILE A 523 2.40 4.15 -49.94
CA ILE A 523 1.07 4.36 -50.50
C ILE A 523 1.14 4.18 -52.03
N VAL A 524 0.17 3.43 -52.54
CA VAL A 524 -0.14 3.31 -53.95
C VAL A 524 -1.53 3.85 -54.20
N TYR A 525 -1.73 4.51 -55.31
CA TYR A 525 -3.02 4.97 -55.81
C TYR A 525 -3.40 4.09 -57.00
N GLU A 526 -4.51 3.36 -56.89
CA GLU A 526 -4.98 2.39 -57.88
C GLU A 526 -6.51 2.40 -57.99
N ASN A 527 -7.02 2.02 -59.18
CA ASN A 527 -8.45 1.84 -59.41
C ASN A 527 -9.34 3.05 -59.03
N PRO A 528 -9.05 4.26 -59.55
CA PRO A 528 -9.81 5.45 -59.17
C PRO A 528 -11.32 5.33 -59.42
N GLU A 529 -11.76 4.44 -60.34
CA GLU A 529 -13.16 4.20 -60.62
C GLU A 529 -13.93 3.54 -59.45
N ASN A 530 -13.20 2.83 -58.62
CA ASN A 530 -13.77 2.10 -57.47
C ASN A 530 -13.80 2.91 -56.17
N ILE A 531 -13.25 4.14 -56.22
CA ILE A 531 -13.15 4.98 -55.00
C ILE A 531 -14.44 5.72 -54.79
N THR A 532 -15.11 5.45 -53.67
CA THR A 532 -16.26 6.20 -53.16
C THR A 532 -15.77 7.14 -52.06
N LEU A 533 -15.96 8.45 -52.25
CA LEU A 533 -15.58 9.43 -51.26
C LEU A 533 -16.51 9.38 -50.05
N PRO A 534 -15.98 9.42 -48.82
CA PRO A 534 -16.81 9.39 -47.62
C PRO A 534 -17.50 10.74 -47.38
N GLU A 535 -18.57 10.72 -46.61
CA GLU A 535 -19.14 11.93 -46.03
C GLU A 535 -18.21 12.48 -44.95
N LEU A 536 -17.63 13.64 -45.21
CA LEU A 536 -16.77 14.34 -44.27
C LEU A 536 -17.47 15.57 -43.69
N LYS A 537 -17.15 15.92 -42.45
CA LYS A 537 -17.74 17.07 -41.73
C LYS A 537 -17.50 18.41 -42.47
N LYS A 538 -16.43 18.52 -43.24
CA LYS A 538 -16.05 19.74 -43.96
C LYS A 538 -16.22 19.52 -45.45
N ALA A 539 -17.13 20.26 -46.05
CA ALA A 539 -17.39 20.21 -47.49
C ALA A 539 -16.15 20.54 -48.33
N GLU A 540 -15.26 21.42 -47.85
CA GLU A 540 -13.97 21.74 -48.49
C GLU A 540 -13.04 20.54 -48.66
N ASP A 541 -13.06 19.58 -47.71
CA ASP A 541 -12.25 18.38 -47.74
C ASP A 541 -12.75 17.40 -48.79
N VAL A 542 -14.09 17.23 -48.91
CA VAL A 542 -14.68 16.43 -49.96
C VAL A 542 -14.39 17.03 -51.34
N ALA A 543 -14.52 18.36 -51.47
CA ALA A 543 -14.24 19.07 -52.74
C ALA A 543 -12.73 18.94 -53.12
N LEU A 544 -11.82 18.95 -52.19
CA LEU A 544 -10.39 18.69 -52.41
C LEU A 544 -10.16 17.26 -52.93
N LEU A 545 -10.70 16.26 -52.22
CA LEU A 545 -10.57 14.84 -52.62
C LEU A 545 -11.15 14.60 -54.02
N GLN A 546 -12.33 15.20 -54.33
CA GLN A 546 -12.94 15.09 -55.66
C GLN A 546 -12.04 15.67 -56.72
N ARG A 547 -11.49 16.88 -56.51
CA ARG A 547 -10.57 17.49 -57.49
C ARG A 547 -9.30 16.64 -57.73
N VAL A 548 -8.76 16.04 -56.68
CA VAL A 548 -7.59 15.14 -56.80
C VAL A 548 -7.96 13.89 -57.60
N LEU A 549 -9.13 13.31 -57.29
CA LEU A 549 -9.62 12.11 -57.99
C LEU A 549 -9.90 12.37 -59.48
N ASP A 550 -10.54 13.50 -59.81
CA ASP A 550 -10.80 13.90 -61.20
C ASP A 550 -9.48 14.15 -61.98
N ALA A 551 -8.54 14.85 -61.36
CA ALA A 551 -7.23 15.10 -61.96
C ALA A 551 -6.43 13.79 -62.19
N TRP A 552 -6.53 12.85 -61.28
CA TRP A 552 -5.89 11.54 -61.45
C TRP A 552 -6.48 10.76 -62.63
N LYS A 553 -7.81 10.75 -62.77
CA LYS A 553 -8.52 10.13 -63.89
C LYS A 553 -8.15 10.77 -65.22
N GLU A 554 -8.16 12.09 -65.25
CA GLU A 554 -7.92 12.86 -66.48
C GLU A 554 -6.48 12.83 -66.94
N TYR A 555 -5.54 13.10 -66.02
CA TYR A 555 -4.12 13.29 -66.40
C TYR A 555 -3.30 12.00 -66.43
N LEU A 556 -3.56 11.10 -65.52
CA LEU A 556 -2.85 9.82 -65.45
C LEU A 556 -3.69 8.66 -66.04
N GLY A 557 -4.85 8.94 -66.63
CA GLY A 557 -5.68 7.89 -67.22
C GLY A 557 -6.12 6.82 -66.20
N GLY A 558 -6.15 7.13 -64.94
CA GLY A 558 -6.46 6.18 -63.90
C GLY A 558 -5.40 5.10 -63.64
N HIS A 559 -4.19 5.24 -64.20
CA HIS A 559 -3.11 4.27 -63.96
C HIS A 559 -2.68 4.25 -62.49
N THR A 560 -2.21 3.07 -62.05
CA THR A 560 -1.62 2.88 -60.71
C THR A 560 -0.31 3.69 -60.60
N VAL A 561 -0.24 4.52 -59.55
CA VAL A 561 0.92 5.39 -59.34
C VAL A 561 1.31 5.42 -57.85
N GLY A 562 2.61 5.68 -57.58
CA GLY A 562 3.10 5.89 -56.22
C GLY A 562 2.84 7.33 -55.73
N ASP A 563 3.08 7.55 -54.43
CA ASP A 563 2.80 8.81 -53.74
C ASP A 563 3.52 10.02 -54.39
N TYR A 564 4.84 9.86 -54.71
CA TYR A 564 5.60 10.90 -55.35
C TYR A 564 5.00 11.31 -56.68
N ALA A 565 4.68 10.34 -57.54
CA ALA A 565 4.11 10.59 -58.85
C ALA A 565 2.74 11.28 -58.80
N MET A 566 1.91 10.87 -57.86
CA MET A 566 0.61 11.52 -57.60
C MET A 566 0.80 13.00 -57.26
N PHE A 567 1.64 13.33 -56.30
CA PHE A 567 1.81 14.72 -55.89
C PHE A 567 2.60 15.57 -56.87
N ILE A 568 3.50 15.00 -57.69
CA ILE A 568 4.13 15.71 -58.82
C ILE A 568 3.09 16.06 -59.87
N MET A 569 2.17 15.16 -60.23
CA MET A 569 1.06 15.44 -61.14
C MET A 569 0.20 16.59 -60.63
N LEU A 570 -0.18 16.55 -59.33
CA LEU A 570 -0.97 17.63 -58.73
C LEU A 570 -0.28 18.99 -58.77
N ASP A 571 1.04 19.02 -58.55
CA ASP A 571 1.85 20.24 -58.65
C ASP A 571 1.88 20.79 -60.11
N GLN A 572 2.09 19.91 -61.11
CA GLN A 572 2.02 20.27 -62.52
C GLN A 572 0.67 20.84 -62.95
N MET A 573 -0.41 20.28 -62.43
CA MET A 573 -1.78 20.79 -62.67
C MET A 573 -2.13 21.99 -61.78
N LYS A 574 -1.20 22.50 -60.96
CA LYS A 574 -1.41 23.63 -60.04
C LYS A 574 -2.54 23.38 -59.03
N ILE A 575 -2.79 22.11 -58.69
CA ILE A 575 -3.73 21.71 -57.63
C ILE A 575 -2.95 21.70 -56.30
N LYS A 576 -3.06 22.77 -55.55
CA LYS A 576 -2.41 22.90 -54.26
C LYS A 576 -3.09 22.01 -53.21
N VAL A 577 -2.37 21.06 -52.67
CA VAL A 577 -2.77 20.30 -51.47
C VAL A 577 -2.02 20.88 -50.26
N PRO A 578 -2.73 21.52 -49.31
CA PRO A 578 -2.11 22.05 -48.10
C PRO A 578 -1.40 20.93 -47.32
N ALA A 579 -0.29 21.23 -46.67
CA ALA A 579 0.48 20.23 -45.92
C ALA A 579 -0.40 19.47 -44.88
N ALA A 580 -1.34 20.18 -44.23
CA ALA A 580 -2.28 19.58 -43.29
C ALA A 580 -3.31 18.62 -43.95
N LYS A 581 -3.43 18.62 -45.32
CA LYS A 581 -4.38 17.79 -46.09
C LYS A 581 -3.69 16.65 -46.85
N ILE A 582 -2.36 16.55 -46.83
CA ILE A 582 -1.64 15.45 -47.46
C ILE A 582 -2.10 14.11 -46.87
N LYS A 583 -2.21 14.03 -45.55
CA LYS A 583 -2.68 12.81 -44.84
C LYS A 583 -4.11 12.42 -45.28
N LEU A 584 -4.97 13.39 -45.52
CA LEU A 584 -6.36 13.18 -46.01
C LEU A 584 -6.36 12.52 -47.38
N VAL A 585 -5.55 13.02 -48.34
CA VAL A 585 -5.42 12.47 -49.69
C VAL A 585 -4.90 11.04 -49.65
N ARG A 586 -3.82 10.79 -48.89
CA ARG A 586 -3.25 9.44 -48.69
C ARG A 586 -4.23 8.47 -48.07
N GLN A 587 -5.03 8.93 -47.08
CA GLN A 587 -5.96 8.08 -46.33
C GLN A 587 -7.17 7.64 -47.20
N TYR A 588 -7.71 8.53 -48.04
CA TYR A 588 -8.97 8.27 -48.70
C TYR A 588 -8.81 7.90 -50.18
N LEU A 589 -7.72 8.28 -50.81
CA LEU A 589 -7.48 7.96 -52.22
C LEU A 589 -6.35 6.93 -52.41
N GLY A 590 -5.48 6.74 -51.42
CA GLY A 590 -4.39 5.80 -51.47
C GLY A 590 -4.66 4.51 -50.67
N ARG A 591 -4.00 3.44 -51.07
CA ARG A 591 -3.95 2.16 -50.36
C ARG A 591 -2.53 1.88 -49.90
N ARG A 592 -2.36 1.35 -48.69
CA ARG A 592 -1.07 0.87 -48.20
C ARG A 592 -0.62 -0.33 -49.01
N ASP A 593 0.64 -0.32 -49.45
CA ASP A 593 1.27 -1.43 -50.16
C ASP A 593 2.76 -1.48 -49.83
N GLU A 594 3.23 -2.56 -49.25
CA GLU A 594 4.62 -2.74 -48.85
C GLU A 594 5.62 -2.67 -50.01
N ARG A 595 5.17 -2.88 -51.26
CA ARG A 595 5.97 -2.80 -52.46
C ARG A 595 6.07 -1.41 -53.03
N ALA A 596 5.22 -0.47 -52.55
CA ALA A 596 5.27 0.91 -53.01
C ALA A 596 6.51 1.64 -52.49
N ASP A 597 6.92 2.68 -53.20
CA ASP A 597 7.96 3.60 -52.75
C ASP A 597 7.57 4.27 -51.44
N VAL A 598 8.56 4.66 -50.64
CA VAL A 598 8.35 5.35 -49.38
C VAL A 598 7.73 6.72 -49.59
N CYS A 599 6.79 7.07 -48.76
CA CYS A 599 6.20 8.41 -48.72
C CYS A 599 7.11 9.36 -47.93
N HIS A 600 7.22 10.59 -48.41
CA HIS A 600 7.98 11.65 -47.79
C HIS A 600 7.07 12.69 -47.11
N THR A 601 7.56 13.38 -46.06
CA THR A 601 6.83 14.46 -45.39
C THR A 601 6.49 15.61 -46.31
N LYS A 602 7.31 15.85 -47.34
CA LYS A 602 7.04 16.71 -48.49
C LYS A 602 6.97 15.87 -49.75
N PRO A 603 5.79 15.42 -50.21
CA PRO A 603 5.69 14.38 -51.24
C PRO A 603 6.40 14.69 -52.59
N THR A 604 6.56 15.98 -52.92
CA THR A 604 7.24 16.43 -54.12
C THR A 604 8.78 16.54 -53.97
N LYS A 605 9.33 16.23 -52.80
CA LYS A 605 10.75 16.35 -52.45
C LYS A 605 11.29 15.05 -51.85
N LEU A 606 11.92 14.21 -52.67
CA LEU A 606 12.50 12.93 -52.28
C LEU A 606 13.61 13.02 -51.21
N ASN A 607 14.21 14.20 -51.04
CA ASN A 607 15.23 14.45 -50.01
C ASN A 607 14.62 14.98 -48.68
N SER A 608 13.28 15.07 -48.57
CA SER A 608 12.65 15.39 -47.29
C SER A 608 12.58 14.13 -46.42
N PRO A 609 12.39 14.27 -45.07
CA PRO A 609 12.27 13.12 -44.19
C PRO A 609 11.18 12.14 -44.65
N VAL A 610 11.41 10.86 -44.41
CA VAL A 610 10.42 9.80 -44.64
C VAL A 610 9.25 9.97 -43.72
N GLU A 611 8.03 9.78 -44.22
CA GLU A 611 6.83 9.76 -43.38
C GLU A 611 6.70 8.39 -42.75
N CYS A 612 6.52 8.33 -41.43
CA CYS A 612 6.26 7.07 -40.72
C CYS A 612 4.81 6.62 -40.88
N ASP A 613 4.57 5.31 -40.89
CA ASP A 613 3.24 4.74 -40.85
C ASP A 613 2.80 4.56 -39.39
N PRO A 614 1.82 5.34 -38.90
CA PRO A 614 1.35 5.24 -37.53
C PRO A 614 0.71 3.88 -37.18
N MET A 615 0.27 3.11 -38.19
CA MET A 615 -0.34 1.79 -38.00
C MET A 615 0.69 0.68 -37.83
N LEU A 616 1.96 0.94 -38.20
CA LEU A 616 3.09 0.01 -38.12
C LEU A 616 4.09 0.45 -37.02
N ARG A 617 3.73 1.49 -36.25
CA ARG A 617 4.54 1.92 -35.12
C ARG A 617 4.38 0.94 -33.99
N ASP A 618 5.50 0.53 -33.38
CA ASP A 618 5.54 -0.33 -32.21
C ASP A 618 6.54 0.21 -31.18
N VAL A 619 6.52 -0.32 -29.95
CA VAL A 619 7.44 0.05 -28.89
C VAL A 619 8.15 -1.19 -28.39
N GLU A 620 9.46 -1.22 -28.58
CA GLU A 620 10.33 -2.30 -28.11
C GLU A 620 10.98 -1.95 -26.79
N GLN A 621 11.13 -2.96 -25.93
CA GLN A 621 11.87 -2.85 -24.67
C GLN A 621 13.23 -3.56 -24.82
N VAL A 622 14.28 -2.78 -25.06
CA VAL A 622 15.63 -3.30 -25.24
C VAL A 622 16.35 -3.36 -23.89
N PRO A 623 16.74 -4.53 -23.37
CA PRO A 623 17.44 -4.62 -22.08
C PRO A 623 18.72 -3.78 -22.07
N LEU A 624 19.00 -3.07 -20.96
CA LEU A 624 20.25 -2.28 -20.82
C LEU A 624 21.52 -3.14 -20.99
N LEU A 625 21.42 -4.42 -20.67
CA LEU A 625 22.54 -5.38 -20.82
C LEU A 625 22.53 -6.11 -22.16
N TYR A 626 21.68 -5.72 -23.14
CA TYR A 626 21.71 -6.35 -24.48
C TYR A 626 23.06 -6.10 -25.17
N PRO A 627 23.78 -7.15 -25.63
CA PRO A 627 25.09 -7.00 -26.26
C PRO A 627 25.04 -6.15 -27.51
N GLY A 628 25.78 -5.03 -27.54
CA GLY A 628 25.76 -4.08 -28.62
C GLY A 628 24.64 -3.04 -28.60
N GLY A 629 23.83 -3.03 -27.56
CA GLY A 629 22.81 -2.03 -27.32
C GLY A 629 21.65 -2.01 -28.32
N ILE A 630 21.02 -0.84 -28.48
CA ILE A 630 19.80 -0.67 -29.29
C ILE A 630 20.08 -1.03 -30.78
N ASP A 631 21.22 -0.60 -31.34
CA ASP A 631 21.51 -0.84 -32.74
C ASP A 631 21.63 -2.33 -33.06
N ALA A 632 22.31 -3.08 -32.18
CA ALA A 632 22.42 -4.53 -32.34
C ALA A 632 21.08 -5.23 -32.15
N PHE A 633 20.25 -4.77 -31.23
CA PHE A 633 18.88 -5.29 -31.06
C PHE A 633 18.05 -5.06 -32.32
N MET A 634 18.09 -3.86 -32.89
CA MET A 634 17.37 -3.55 -34.12
C MET A 634 17.80 -4.46 -35.28
N GLU A 635 19.09 -4.72 -35.45
CA GLU A 635 19.59 -5.59 -36.50
C GLU A 635 19.24 -7.07 -36.28
N ASN A 636 19.30 -7.55 -35.04
CA ASN A 636 19.15 -8.97 -34.73
C ASN A 636 17.70 -9.40 -34.49
N GLU A 637 16.91 -8.55 -33.88
CA GLU A 637 15.56 -8.93 -33.40
C GLU A 637 14.42 -8.27 -34.19
N VAL A 638 14.63 -7.04 -34.74
CA VAL A 638 13.57 -6.29 -35.41
C VAL A 638 13.67 -6.41 -36.95
N LYS A 639 14.81 -6.12 -37.52
CA LYS A 639 14.99 -6.10 -39.00
C LYS A 639 14.79 -7.44 -39.70
N PRO A 640 15.02 -8.61 -39.10
CA PRO A 640 14.67 -9.89 -39.72
C PRO A 640 13.18 -10.01 -40.08
N TYR A 641 12.31 -9.34 -39.32
CA TYR A 641 10.86 -9.34 -39.52
C TYR A 641 10.35 -8.05 -40.18
N ALA A 642 11.06 -6.94 -40.03
CA ALA A 642 10.75 -5.63 -40.59
C ALA A 642 12.01 -4.95 -41.11
N PRO A 643 12.47 -5.32 -42.31
CA PRO A 643 13.78 -4.87 -42.84
C PRO A 643 13.91 -3.36 -43.00
N ASP A 644 12.84 -2.64 -43.14
CA ASP A 644 12.76 -1.18 -43.29
C ASP A 644 12.50 -0.43 -41.98
N ALA A 645 12.50 -1.15 -40.84
CA ALA A 645 12.29 -0.56 -39.52
C ALA A 645 13.50 0.33 -39.12
N TYR A 646 13.18 1.42 -38.47
CA TYR A 646 14.15 2.35 -37.88
C TYR A 646 13.62 2.91 -36.57
N TYR A 647 14.47 3.54 -35.78
CA TYR A 647 14.05 4.22 -34.58
C TYR A 647 14.55 5.65 -34.49
N ASN A 648 13.90 6.49 -33.71
CA ASN A 648 14.38 7.83 -33.43
C ASN A 648 15.10 7.84 -32.07
N ALA A 649 16.41 8.12 -32.09
CA ALA A 649 17.25 8.17 -30.91
C ALA A 649 16.74 9.18 -29.84
N ASP A 650 16.17 10.30 -30.29
CA ASP A 650 15.62 11.33 -29.38
C ASP A 650 14.34 10.87 -28.63
N SER A 651 13.69 9.78 -29.05
CA SER A 651 12.52 9.20 -28.44
C SER A 651 12.81 8.07 -27.45
N VAL A 652 14.09 7.72 -27.27
CA VAL A 652 14.51 6.66 -26.35
C VAL A 652 14.34 7.11 -24.91
N VAL A 653 13.63 6.32 -24.12
CA VAL A 653 13.42 6.58 -22.70
C VAL A 653 13.87 5.37 -21.89
N VAL A 654 14.60 5.60 -20.80
CA VAL A 654 14.99 4.53 -19.88
C VAL A 654 13.82 4.20 -18.95
N GLY A 655 13.54 2.91 -18.78
CA GLY A 655 12.56 2.38 -17.84
C GLY A 655 13.15 1.29 -16.98
N TYR A 656 12.50 1.02 -15.85
CA TYR A 656 12.87 -0.05 -14.93
C TYR A 656 11.66 -0.89 -14.57
N GLU A 657 11.83 -2.22 -14.65
CA GLU A 657 10.78 -3.21 -14.36
C GLU A 657 11.39 -4.44 -13.69
N LEU A 658 10.72 -4.94 -12.66
CA LEU A 658 11.15 -6.11 -11.90
C LEU A 658 10.28 -7.32 -12.33
N SER A 659 10.63 -7.96 -13.43
CA SER A 659 9.86 -9.06 -14.03
C SER A 659 10.05 -10.36 -13.23
N PHE A 660 9.46 -10.44 -12.03
CA PHE A 660 9.67 -11.53 -11.09
C PHE A 660 9.38 -12.91 -11.72
N THR A 661 8.30 -13.03 -12.48
CA THR A 661 7.89 -14.25 -13.16
C THR A 661 8.95 -14.73 -14.16
N LYS A 662 9.63 -13.82 -14.87
CA LYS A 662 10.70 -14.15 -15.82
C LYS A 662 11.80 -15.00 -15.16
N TYR A 663 12.17 -14.68 -13.93
CA TYR A 663 13.31 -15.30 -13.25
C TYR A 663 12.96 -16.57 -12.48
N PHE A 664 11.71 -16.75 -12.07
CA PHE A 664 11.25 -17.89 -11.30
C PHE A 664 10.27 -18.81 -12.07
N TYR A 665 10.00 -18.50 -13.35
CA TYR A 665 9.15 -19.33 -14.18
C TYR A 665 9.77 -20.72 -14.35
N LYS A 666 9.01 -21.73 -13.96
CA LYS A 666 9.32 -23.13 -14.24
C LYS A 666 8.30 -23.61 -15.26
N PRO A 667 8.74 -24.01 -16.47
CA PRO A 667 7.82 -24.63 -17.42
C PRO A 667 7.20 -25.86 -16.76
N VAL A 668 5.88 -25.92 -16.75
CA VAL A 668 5.17 -27.15 -16.31
C VAL A 668 5.40 -28.21 -17.38
N GLU A 669 6.12 -29.25 -17.05
CA GLU A 669 6.18 -30.43 -17.92
C GLU A 669 4.76 -30.98 -18.05
N LEU A 670 4.22 -30.90 -19.28
CA LEU A 670 2.90 -31.43 -19.55
C LEU A 670 2.96 -32.95 -19.33
N ARG A 671 2.12 -33.45 -18.45
CA ARG A 671 1.97 -34.90 -18.23
C ARG A 671 1.56 -35.56 -19.51
N SER A 672 2.09 -36.76 -19.76
CA SER A 672 1.70 -37.50 -20.94
C SER A 672 0.20 -37.85 -20.87
N ILE A 673 -0.44 -37.94 -22.02
CA ILE A 673 -1.85 -38.40 -22.12
C ILE A 673 -2.01 -39.76 -21.45
N ALA A 674 -0.99 -40.64 -21.55
CA ALA A 674 -0.98 -41.93 -20.91
C ALA A 674 -1.05 -41.85 -19.38
N ASP A 675 -0.27 -40.97 -18.76
CA ASP A 675 -0.30 -40.76 -17.29
C ASP A 675 -1.63 -40.20 -16.82
N ILE A 676 -2.18 -39.21 -17.57
CA ILE A 676 -3.49 -38.63 -17.25
C ILE A 676 -4.60 -39.72 -17.37
N THR A 677 -4.54 -40.55 -18.41
CA THR A 677 -5.50 -41.62 -18.60
C THR A 677 -5.40 -42.69 -17.51
N ALA A 678 -4.17 -43.03 -17.08
CA ALA A 678 -3.94 -43.96 -15.98
C ALA A 678 -4.53 -43.42 -14.66
N ASP A 679 -4.34 -42.14 -14.35
CA ASP A 679 -4.90 -41.54 -13.15
C ASP A 679 -6.43 -41.47 -13.18
N ILE A 680 -7.03 -41.12 -14.31
CA ILE A 680 -8.49 -41.14 -14.49
C ILE A 680 -9.02 -42.54 -14.25
N SER A 681 -8.37 -43.57 -14.83
CA SER A 681 -8.76 -44.97 -14.63
C SER A 681 -8.63 -45.40 -13.17
N ASN A 682 -7.58 -44.98 -12.47
CA ASN A 682 -7.40 -45.29 -11.05
C ASN A 682 -8.47 -44.62 -10.17
N ILE A 683 -8.82 -43.37 -10.47
CA ILE A 683 -9.89 -42.64 -9.80
C ILE A 683 -11.24 -43.32 -10.06
N GLU A 684 -11.51 -43.74 -11.28
CA GLU A 684 -12.73 -44.45 -11.66
C GLU A 684 -12.88 -45.79 -10.94
N ILE A 685 -11.79 -46.55 -10.80
CA ILE A 685 -11.74 -47.80 -10.02
C ILE A 685 -12.02 -47.51 -8.54
N SER A 686 -11.40 -46.46 -7.97
CA SER A 686 -11.59 -46.07 -6.59
C SER A 686 -13.03 -45.64 -6.31
N LEU A 687 -13.64 -44.87 -7.22
CA LEU A 687 -15.04 -44.44 -7.13
C LEU A 687 -16.02 -45.60 -7.23
N LYS A 688 -15.74 -46.61 -8.07
CA LYS A 688 -16.56 -47.83 -8.15
C LYS A 688 -16.51 -48.63 -6.85
N GLY A 689 -15.34 -48.67 -6.18
CA GLY A 689 -15.21 -49.28 -4.85
C GLY A 689 -16.04 -48.55 -3.80
N VAL A 690 -15.92 -47.23 -3.73
CA VAL A 690 -16.69 -46.39 -2.79
C VAL A 690 -18.20 -46.44 -3.04
N LEU A 691 -18.63 -46.48 -4.31
CA LEU A 691 -20.04 -46.63 -4.67
C LEU A 691 -20.57 -48.00 -4.30
N GLY A 692 -19.77 -49.08 -4.46
CA GLY A 692 -20.11 -50.43 -4.00
C GLY A 692 -20.32 -50.51 -2.49
N ASP A 693 -19.42 -49.89 -1.73
CA ASP A 693 -19.50 -49.79 -0.24
C ASP A 693 -20.71 -48.98 0.24
N ILE A 694 -21.08 -47.89 -0.49
CA ILE A 694 -22.25 -47.05 -0.14
C ILE A 694 -23.57 -47.74 -0.51
N LEU A 695 -23.61 -48.46 -1.62
CA LEU A 695 -24.83 -49.08 -2.11
C LEU A 695 -25.05 -50.49 -1.56
N ASN A 696 -24.15 -51.06 -0.76
CA ASN A 696 -24.20 -52.42 -0.19
C ASN A 696 -24.48 -53.52 -1.26
N VAL A 697 -23.85 -53.38 -2.44
CA VAL A 697 -23.98 -54.38 -3.54
C VAL A 697 -22.66 -55.14 -3.72
#